data_c49e90b0f187212c28eb4af949a2ab0a
#
_entry.id   c49e90b0f187212c28eb4af949a2ab0a
#
_cell.length_a   1.000
_cell.length_b   1.000
_cell.length_c   1.000
_cell.angle_alpha   90.00
_cell.angle_beta   90.00
_cell.angle_gamma   90.00
#
_symmetry.space_group_name_H-M   'P 1'
#
loop_
_entity.id
_entity.type
_entity.pdbx_description
1 polymer ?
#
loop_
_entity_poly.entity_id
_entity_poly.type
_entity_poly.pdbx_seq_one_letter_code
_entity_poly.pdbx_strand_id
1 'polypeptide(L)'
;MTKLKSSSMTLSQKEKKWLNWFGKTSKFSMYKSCFLNRHQYPSVEQTFEGIAATRVKILNQWVEHQWDQLAFIAENLAPTFTHIDLGWLNEQLVSAPDFSELFVIDMQGSVVTSTYADHIGDTDLPTVAWTAGVKQPFLHGPYIDPLTLKVGPSSSKFHDEVTLMFYQPIEKEGVCLGAICGRIPNDVLGDLIQREAGHIYPESGDNYIFMVYSHVDRSIQQGTALSRSRFEDNTFSHGENLKSGIHTRWGTVKVKRHTELELRFTDPATGQLHPGVRETISKGENLFITYPGYSDYRHIPVIGKGVTFQLKGSPDRWGMMCEGDLEEVYRRRSINLSLMKGYALTAAAILGVNSALHYLTAMPQYAIDAISLLLLLITTLMFPKLSTNRLASRLDDMTEVIRTIAEGEGNLRQRISPRQLVADETGDMARWINSFIDSLDGIVGQVITSSSHVKLTNEAMLDTNKEACQVSSEVSDAIQEILALLEQQLIEIGQASTTAESLKEAMDTVVSDAREQFESVRSGTEDIRNIVETSAKKVHSLNSLTVEVGKIIGVISDITNQTNLLALNAAIEAARAGEHGRGFSVVAEEVRGLAHRTAASANEIQQMIEGIQQETQSAVDFMESGVQDVDRSLKKTEQASSENANLHKLVEHMFLAIKQLDENSQRHGDTARRVGVSAEQMNGSISTLQERSISVKNTAHKLNQLVSVFQVSAH
;
A
#
# COMPACT_ATOMS: atom_id res chain seq x y z
N MET A 1 -44.05 40.96 -3.99
CA MET A 1 -43.58 40.18 -2.82
C MET A 1 -43.14 38.83 -3.35
N THR A 2 -41.85 38.54 -3.30
CA THR A 2 -41.30 37.24 -3.58
C THR A 2 -41.95 36.21 -2.64
N LYS A 3 -42.41 35.10 -3.20
CA LYS A 3 -43.07 34.03 -2.42
C LYS A 3 -41.99 33.37 -1.55
N LEU A 4 -42.13 33.49 -0.23
CA LEU A 4 -41.20 32.88 0.72
C LEU A 4 -41.26 31.35 0.63
N LYS A 5 -40.10 30.69 0.68
CA LYS A 5 -39.96 29.24 0.72
C LYS A 5 -40.32 28.67 2.10
N SER A 6 -40.23 29.49 3.13
CA SER A 6 -40.47 29.13 4.55
C SER A 6 -41.89 28.60 4.87
N SER A 7 -42.78 28.51 3.86
CA SER A 7 -44.08 27.86 4.02
C SER A 7 -44.05 26.34 3.97
N SER A 8 -42.86 25.73 3.80
CA SER A 8 -42.70 24.29 3.68
C SER A 8 -42.92 23.50 4.98
N MET A 9 -42.67 24.14 6.12
CA MET A 9 -42.81 23.52 7.45
C MET A 9 -44.24 23.52 7.94
N THR A 10 -44.72 22.36 8.37
CA THR A 10 -46.09 22.21 8.89
C THR A 10 -46.10 22.22 10.42
N LEU A 11 -46.60 23.33 11.02
CA LEU A 11 -46.79 23.40 12.45
C LEU A 11 -48.25 23.13 12.84
N SER A 12 -48.44 22.30 13.86
CA SER A 12 -49.77 22.06 14.46
C SER A 12 -50.34 23.34 15.11
N GLN A 13 -51.64 23.35 15.37
CA GLN A 13 -52.27 24.50 16.06
C GLN A 13 -51.68 24.77 17.48
N LYS A 14 -51.25 23.70 18.17
CA LYS A 14 -50.58 23.80 19.48
C LYS A 14 -49.19 24.42 19.32
N GLU A 15 -48.43 23.97 18.37
CA GLU A 15 -47.07 24.49 18.06
C GLU A 15 -47.09 25.93 17.56
N LYS A 16 -48.18 26.42 16.95
CA LYS A 16 -48.37 27.81 16.56
C LYS A 16 -48.75 28.72 17.76
N LYS A 17 -49.33 28.18 18.84
CA LYS A 17 -49.87 28.95 19.96
C LYS A 17 -49.13 28.74 21.28
N TRP A 18 -47.97 28.09 21.26
CA TRP A 18 -47.22 27.66 22.45
C TRP A 18 -46.57 28.80 23.25
N LEU A 19 -46.27 29.96 22.63
CA LEU A 19 -45.64 31.08 23.29
C LEU A 19 -46.55 31.70 24.37
N ASN A 20 -45.94 32.14 25.47
CA ASN A 20 -46.61 32.92 26.51
C ASN A 20 -47.00 34.32 25.99
N TRP A 21 -47.99 34.97 26.63
CA TRP A 21 -48.42 36.30 26.23
C TRP A 21 -47.37 37.38 26.54
N PHE A 22 -46.70 37.32 27.72
CA PHE A 22 -45.79 38.34 28.24
C PHE A 22 -44.41 37.73 28.53
N GLY A 23 -43.35 38.51 28.41
CA GLY A 23 -41.97 38.14 28.60
C GLY A 23 -41.10 38.52 27.38
N LYS A 24 -39.77 38.33 27.47
CA LYS A 24 -38.82 38.69 26.42
C LYS A 24 -39.10 37.92 25.11
N THR A 25 -39.38 36.63 25.22
CA THR A 25 -39.73 35.73 24.10
C THR A 25 -41.23 35.49 23.95
N SER A 26 -42.09 36.48 24.39
CA SER A 26 -43.54 36.36 24.41
C SER A 26 -44.19 36.59 23.04
N LYS A 27 -45.47 36.16 22.90
CA LYS A 27 -46.30 36.41 21.72
C LYS A 27 -46.26 37.86 21.27
N PHE A 28 -46.49 38.80 22.18
CA PHE A 28 -46.52 40.23 21.86
C PHE A 28 -45.16 40.76 21.44
N SER A 29 -44.10 40.43 22.18
CA SER A 29 -42.73 40.86 21.87
C SER A 29 -42.27 40.30 20.54
N MET A 30 -42.41 38.99 20.32
CA MET A 30 -41.97 38.32 19.10
C MET A 30 -42.78 38.73 17.87
N TYR A 31 -44.13 38.81 18.00
CA TYR A 31 -44.98 39.31 16.92
C TYR A 31 -44.59 40.74 16.49
N LYS A 32 -44.40 41.64 17.43
CA LYS A 32 -43.96 43.02 17.16
C LYS A 32 -42.60 43.05 16.48
N SER A 33 -41.65 42.24 16.95
CA SER A 33 -40.30 42.18 16.37
C SER A 33 -40.31 41.66 14.94
N CYS A 34 -41.01 40.56 14.69
CA CYS A 34 -41.16 40.00 13.35
C CYS A 34 -41.95 40.94 12.40
N PHE A 35 -43.01 41.63 12.91
CA PHE A 35 -43.77 42.59 12.11
C PHE A 35 -42.90 43.77 11.66
N LEU A 36 -42.12 44.35 12.55
CA LEU A 36 -41.24 45.47 12.24
C LEU A 36 -40.14 45.12 11.26
N ASN A 37 -39.66 43.83 11.29
CA ASN A 37 -38.58 43.35 10.45
C ASN A 37 -39.06 42.47 9.28
N ARG A 38 -40.35 42.54 8.94
CA ARG A 38 -40.93 41.69 7.87
C ARG A 38 -40.24 41.86 6.51
N HIS A 39 -39.67 43.01 6.25
CA HIS A 39 -38.92 43.27 5.02
C HIS A 39 -37.63 42.48 4.90
N GLN A 40 -37.08 41.94 6.00
CA GLN A 40 -35.86 41.14 6.04
C GLN A 40 -36.11 39.63 5.83
N TYR A 41 -37.34 39.15 5.82
CA TYR A 41 -37.63 37.73 5.64
C TYR A 41 -36.89 37.09 4.47
N PRO A 42 -36.84 37.66 3.23
CA PRO A 42 -36.09 37.08 2.12
C PRO A 42 -34.59 36.96 2.38
N SER A 43 -33.99 37.96 3.04
CA SER A 43 -32.57 37.95 3.41
C SER A 43 -32.26 36.90 4.48
N VAL A 44 -33.09 36.77 5.50
CA VAL A 44 -32.97 35.76 6.57
C VAL A 44 -33.11 34.34 5.99
N GLU A 45 -34.08 34.16 5.07
CA GLU A 45 -34.26 32.90 4.34
C GLU A 45 -33.00 32.51 3.59
N GLN A 46 -32.44 33.41 2.77
CA GLN A 46 -31.22 33.22 2.01
C GLN A 46 -30.00 32.95 2.92
N THR A 47 -29.92 33.62 4.07
CA THR A 47 -28.87 33.43 5.06
C THR A 47 -28.86 31.99 5.61
N PHE A 48 -29.99 31.48 6.10
CA PHE A 48 -30.07 30.12 6.63
C PHE A 48 -29.87 29.06 5.55
N GLU A 49 -30.37 29.27 4.31
CA GLU A 49 -30.06 28.40 3.17
C GLU A 49 -28.57 28.37 2.89
N GLY A 50 -27.90 29.52 2.86
CA GLY A 50 -26.46 29.64 2.63
C GLY A 50 -25.63 28.97 3.72
N ILE A 51 -26.00 29.16 5.01
CA ILE A 51 -25.31 28.49 6.12
C ILE A 51 -25.41 26.97 5.97
N ALA A 52 -26.60 26.42 5.83
CA ALA A 52 -26.80 24.97 5.74
C ALA A 52 -26.07 24.35 4.53
N ALA A 53 -26.15 24.99 3.36
CA ALA A 53 -25.45 24.52 2.15
C ALA A 53 -23.92 24.52 2.34
N THR A 54 -23.37 25.59 2.93
CA THR A 54 -21.94 25.72 3.18
C THR A 54 -21.44 24.65 4.17
N ARG A 55 -22.18 24.40 5.26
CA ARG A 55 -21.82 23.35 6.24
C ARG A 55 -21.76 21.96 5.61
N VAL A 56 -22.78 21.57 4.86
CA VAL A 56 -22.80 20.28 4.18
C VAL A 56 -21.66 20.16 3.14
N LYS A 57 -21.36 21.26 2.42
CA LYS A 57 -20.25 21.29 1.48
C LYS A 57 -18.90 21.08 2.17
N ILE A 58 -18.65 21.75 3.29
CA ILE A 58 -17.42 21.59 4.09
C ILE A 58 -17.27 20.15 4.55
N LEU A 59 -18.31 19.53 5.09
CA LEU A 59 -18.28 18.14 5.54
C LEU A 59 -17.97 17.15 4.39
N ASN A 60 -18.59 17.34 3.23
CA ASN A 60 -18.32 16.48 2.07
C ASN A 60 -16.88 16.63 1.58
N GLN A 61 -16.37 17.85 1.47
CA GLN A 61 -14.98 18.11 1.06
C GLN A 61 -13.97 17.53 2.06
N TRP A 62 -14.28 17.67 3.35
CA TRP A 62 -13.46 17.11 4.41
C TRP A 62 -13.39 15.57 4.33
N VAL A 63 -14.54 14.89 4.17
CA VAL A 63 -14.59 13.43 4.04
C VAL A 63 -13.87 12.94 2.78
N GLU A 64 -14.04 13.65 1.66
CA GLU A 64 -13.31 13.32 0.41
C GLU A 64 -11.78 13.39 0.64
N HIS A 65 -11.31 14.42 1.32
CA HIS A 65 -9.89 14.55 1.64
C HIS A 65 -9.36 13.39 2.50
N GLN A 66 -10.13 12.95 3.53
CA GLN A 66 -9.74 11.78 4.33
C GLN A 66 -9.65 10.50 3.48
N TRP A 67 -10.58 10.31 2.54
CA TRP A 67 -10.54 9.18 1.62
C TRP A 67 -9.34 9.22 0.68
N ASP A 68 -8.99 10.38 0.15
CA ASP A 68 -7.84 10.55 -0.74
C ASP A 68 -6.53 10.18 0.00
N GLN A 69 -6.40 10.60 1.26
CA GLN A 69 -5.25 10.23 2.09
C GLN A 69 -5.17 8.73 2.35
N LEU A 70 -6.27 8.10 2.76
CA LEU A 70 -6.29 6.66 3.03
C LEU A 70 -6.09 5.84 1.76
N ALA A 71 -6.62 6.26 0.61
CA ALA A 71 -6.38 5.61 -0.67
C ALA A 71 -4.89 5.65 -1.05
N PHE A 72 -4.24 6.80 -0.89
CA PHE A 72 -2.80 6.93 -1.09
C PHE A 72 -2.00 5.99 -0.18
N ILE A 73 -2.36 5.91 1.10
CA ILE A 73 -1.71 5.01 2.05
C ILE A 73 -1.93 3.55 1.64
N ALA A 74 -3.16 3.16 1.27
CA ALA A 74 -3.51 1.80 0.84
C ALA A 74 -2.70 1.34 -0.38
N GLU A 75 -2.57 2.20 -1.40
CA GLU A 75 -1.78 1.92 -2.60
C GLU A 75 -0.29 1.66 -2.28
N ASN A 76 0.28 2.44 -1.37
CA ASN A 76 1.68 2.30 -0.96
C ASN A 76 1.92 1.08 -0.04
N LEU A 77 0.93 0.66 0.74
CA LEU A 77 1.01 -0.53 1.59
C LEU A 77 0.80 -1.84 0.82
N ALA A 78 0.10 -1.83 -0.30
CA ALA A 78 -0.21 -3.04 -1.07
C ALA A 78 1.02 -3.89 -1.47
N PRO A 79 2.16 -3.32 -1.92
CA PRO A 79 3.37 -4.08 -2.20
C PRO A 79 4.04 -4.68 -0.97
N THR A 80 3.98 -3.99 0.17
CA THR A 80 4.73 -4.26 1.41
C THR A 80 3.86 -4.77 2.54
N PHE A 81 2.66 -5.26 2.29
CA PHE A 81 1.66 -5.65 3.29
C PHE A 81 2.18 -6.66 4.34
N THR A 82 3.12 -7.52 3.95
CA THR A 82 3.75 -8.50 4.86
C THR A 82 4.80 -7.90 5.79
N HIS A 83 5.32 -6.70 5.46
CA HIS A 83 6.35 -5.98 6.22
C HIS A 83 6.09 -4.49 6.16
N ILE A 84 5.10 -4.05 6.95
CA ILE A 84 4.68 -2.66 7.02
C ILE A 84 5.71 -1.86 7.82
N ASP A 85 6.22 -0.79 7.23
CA ASP A 85 7.11 0.16 7.91
C ASP A 85 6.28 1.07 8.83
N LEU A 86 6.42 0.86 10.14
CA LEU A 86 5.76 1.67 11.16
C LEU A 86 6.27 3.13 11.16
N GLY A 87 7.56 3.35 10.81
CA GLY A 87 8.12 4.69 10.69
C GLY A 87 7.41 5.50 9.63
N TRP A 88 7.26 4.92 8.44
CA TRP A 88 6.51 5.53 7.34
C TRP A 88 5.03 5.79 7.70
N LEU A 89 4.37 4.83 8.39
CA LEU A 89 2.97 5.01 8.79
C LEU A 89 2.80 6.16 9.81
N ASN A 90 3.76 6.36 10.71
CA ASN A 90 3.77 7.51 11.62
C ASN A 90 3.97 8.84 10.87
N GLU A 91 4.80 8.88 9.83
CA GLU A 91 4.95 10.07 8.98
C GLU A 91 3.63 10.42 8.27
N GLN A 92 2.88 9.39 7.82
CA GLN A 92 1.55 9.60 7.23
C GLN A 92 0.57 10.16 8.27
N LEU A 93 0.60 9.70 9.52
CA LEU A 93 -0.24 10.25 10.59
C LEU A 93 0.07 11.74 10.84
N VAL A 94 1.34 12.14 10.86
CA VAL A 94 1.73 13.55 10.99
C VAL A 94 1.20 14.40 9.83
N SER A 95 1.17 13.83 8.62
CA SER A 95 0.65 14.49 7.41
C SER A 95 -0.88 14.57 7.37
N ALA A 96 -1.56 13.80 8.19
CA ALA A 96 -3.01 13.67 8.26
C ALA A 96 -3.53 14.01 9.68
N PRO A 97 -3.49 15.29 10.11
CA PRO A 97 -3.65 15.69 11.50
C PRO A 97 -5.05 15.44 12.09
N ASP A 98 -6.05 15.15 11.26
CA ASP A 98 -7.40 14.81 11.73
C ASP A 98 -7.51 13.40 12.27
N PHE A 99 -6.64 12.48 11.82
CA PHE A 99 -6.55 11.14 12.39
C PHE A 99 -5.80 11.18 13.73
N SER A 100 -6.35 10.51 14.73
CA SER A 100 -5.65 10.24 16.00
C SER A 100 -4.84 8.95 15.93
N GLU A 101 -5.20 8.02 15.04
CA GLU A 101 -4.55 6.74 14.83
C GLU A 101 -4.71 6.27 13.38
N LEU A 102 -3.64 5.73 12.80
CA LEU A 102 -3.66 4.94 11.57
C LEU A 102 -3.22 3.51 11.89
N PHE A 103 -4.00 2.52 11.45
CA PHE A 103 -3.68 1.13 11.70
C PHE A 103 -4.17 0.22 10.57
N VAL A 104 -3.57 -0.95 10.44
CA VAL A 104 -3.88 -1.92 9.38
C VAL A 104 -4.49 -3.16 10.00
N ILE A 105 -5.58 -3.65 9.40
CA ILE A 105 -6.23 -4.90 9.76
C ILE A 105 -6.06 -5.95 8.67
N ASP A 106 -6.04 -7.20 9.08
CA ASP A 106 -6.12 -8.34 8.18
C ASP A 106 -7.57 -8.67 7.75
N MET A 107 -7.73 -9.73 6.96
CA MET A 107 -9.03 -10.23 6.49
C MET A 107 -9.90 -10.84 7.61
N GLN A 108 -9.36 -11.00 8.82
CA GLN A 108 -10.05 -11.49 10.01
C GLN A 108 -10.45 -10.34 10.94
N GLY A 109 -10.04 -9.12 10.65
CA GLY A 109 -10.30 -7.93 11.46
C GLY A 109 -9.35 -7.77 12.65
N SER A 110 -8.22 -8.48 12.66
CA SER A 110 -7.17 -8.32 13.64
C SER A 110 -6.22 -7.19 13.25
N VAL A 111 -5.82 -6.38 14.21
CA VAL A 111 -4.88 -5.27 14.01
C VAL A 111 -3.46 -5.80 13.83
N VAL A 112 -2.93 -5.69 12.61
CA VAL A 112 -1.59 -6.18 12.25
C VAL A 112 -0.51 -5.17 12.65
N THR A 113 -0.79 -3.89 12.47
CA THR A 113 0.13 -2.78 12.72
C THR A 113 -0.68 -1.54 13.09
N SER A 114 -0.18 -0.72 14.01
CA SER A 114 -0.81 0.53 14.43
C SER A 114 0.22 1.57 14.84
N THR A 115 -0.10 2.85 14.60
CA THR A 115 0.63 4.00 15.15
C THR A 115 0.46 4.14 16.67
N TYR A 116 -0.53 3.45 17.25
CA TYR A 116 -0.71 3.28 18.69
C TYR A 116 -0.38 1.85 19.10
N ALA A 117 0.77 1.64 19.74
CA ALA A 117 1.36 0.33 19.95
C ALA A 117 0.47 -0.63 20.75
N ASP A 118 -0.30 -0.13 21.72
CA ASP A 118 -1.17 -0.96 22.57
C ASP A 118 -2.39 -1.54 21.83
N HIS A 119 -2.64 -1.10 20.59
CA HIS A 119 -3.74 -1.60 19.76
C HIS A 119 -3.34 -2.80 18.88
N ILE A 120 -2.04 -3.08 18.77
CA ILE A 120 -1.54 -4.17 17.88
C ILE A 120 -1.96 -5.52 18.45
N GLY A 121 -2.61 -6.34 17.63
CA GLY A 121 -3.09 -7.69 17.98
C GLY A 121 -4.53 -7.72 18.48
N ASP A 122 -5.17 -6.57 18.70
CA ASP A 122 -6.55 -6.50 19.15
C ASP A 122 -7.54 -6.88 18.03
N THR A 123 -8.72 -7.32 18.43
CA THR A 123 -9.85 -7.70 17.55
C THR A 123 -11.15 -7.05 18.03
N ASP A 124 -11.06 -5.86 18.59
CA ASP A 124 -12.13 -5.12 19.25
C ASP A 124 -13.07 -4.36 18.28
N LEU A 125 -12.73 -4.32 17.00
CA LEU A 125 -13.49 -3.60 15.99
C LEU A 125 -14.87 -4.22 15.74
N PRO A 126 -15.92 -3.39 15.56
CA PRO A 126 -17.25 -3.88 15.25
C PRO A 126 -17.27 -4.74 13.97
N THR A 127 -17.74 -5.99 14.08
CA THR A 127 -17.70 -6.98 12.99
C THR A 127 -18.39 -6.47 11.71
N VAL A 128 -19.51 -5.76 11.85
CA VAL A 128 -20.23 -5.19 10.72
C VAL A 128 -19.39 -4.15 9.97
N ALA A 129 -18.63 -3.34 10.69
CA ALA A 129 -17.83 -2.26 10.12
C ALA A 129 -16.59 -2.79 9.38
N TRP A 130 -15.75 -3.60 10.04
CA TRP A 130 -14.54 -4.10 9.38
C TRP A 130 -14.86 -5.07 8.23
N THR A 131 -15.93 -5.87 8.34
CA THR A 131 -16.36 -6.77 7.24
C THR A 131 -16.85 -6.01 6.00
N ALA A 132 -17.45 -4.82 6.20
CA ALA A 132 -17.77 -3.92 5.10
C ALA A 132 -16.50 -3.22 4.58
N GLY A 133 -15.63 -2.78 5.48
CA GLY A 133 -14.42 -2.03 5.22
C GLY A 133 -13.34 -2.76 4.42
N VAL A 134 -13.26 -4.09 4.53
CA VAL A 134 -12.36 -4.89 3.67
C VAL A 134 -12.90 -5.12 2.26
N LYS A 135 -14.17 -4.79 2.00
CA LYS A 135 -14.79 -4.97 0.68
C LYS A 135 -14.86 -3.68 -0.14
N GLN A 136 -15.05 -2.56 0.54
CA GLN A 136 -15.16 -1.24 -0.07
C GLN A 136 -14.85 -0.15 0.95
N PRO A 137 -14.50 1.08 0.51
CA PRO A 137 -14.36 2.21 1.43
C PRO A 137 -15.60 2.36 2.30
N PHE A 138 -15.41 2.29 3.62
CA PHE A 138 -16.52 2.27 4.58
C PHE A 138 -16.26 3.22 5.76
N LEU A 139 -17.18 4.16 5.98
CA LEU A 139 -17.18 5.08 7.11
C LEU A 139 -18.17 4.58 8.16
N HIS A 140 -17.65 4.21 9.33
CA HIS A 140 -18.42 3.79 10.50
C HIS A 140 -18.50 4.91 11.54
N GLY A 141 -19.64 5.08 12.11
CA GLY A 141 -19.87 6.00 13.23
C GLY A 141 -20.76 7.20 12.84
N PRO A 142 -20.90 8.14 13.80
CA PRO A 142 -20.30 8.17 15.14
C PRO A 142 -20.74 7.01 16.04
N TYR A 143 -19.79 6.43 16.79
CA TYR A 143 -20.04 5.36 17.76
C TYR A 143 -19.11 5.52 18.98
N ILE A 144 -19.44 4.87 20.09
CA ILE A 144 -18.62 4.94 21.31
C ILE A 144 -17.49 3.94 21.21
N ASP A 145 -16.24 4.42 21.30
CA ASP A 145 -15.03 3.63 21.36
C ASP A 145 -14.10 4.17 22.46
N PRO A 146 -13.99 3.45 23.60
CA PRO A 146 -13.14 3.89 24.71
C PRO A 146 -11.65 4.01 24.37
N LEU A 147 -11.19 3.37 23.28
CA LEU A 147 -9.81 3.45 22.85
C LEU A 147 -9.46 4.86 22.35
N THR A 148 -10.41 5.55 21.71
CA THR A 148 -10.21 6.94 21.22
C THR A 148 -9.78 7.89 22.33
N LEU A 149 -10.36 7.74 23.53
CA LEU A 149 -9.97 8.55 24.69
C LEU A 149 -8.52 8.26 25.14
N LYS A 150 -8.04 7.02 24.99
CA LYS A 150 -6.66 6.61 25.36
C LYS A 150 -5.63 7.05 24.33
N VAL A 151 -5.98 6.97 23.05
CA VAL A 151 -5.11 7.40 21.95
C VAL A 151 -4.85 8.92 22.02
N GLY A 152 -5.86 9.70 22.36
CA GLY A 152 -5.74 11.15 22.56
C GLY A 152 -6.35 12.00 21.44
N PRO A 153 -6.20 13.33 21.55
CA PRO A 153 -6.76 14.28 20.60
C PRO A 153 -6.04 14.23 19.25
N SER A 154 -6.76 14.69 18.22
CA SER A 154 -6.22 14.97 16.88
C SER A 154 -6.16 16.48 16.63
N SER A 155 -6.72 16.97 15.51
CA SER A 155 -6.80 18.40 15.19
C SER A 155 -7.79 19.18 16.09
N SER A 156 -8.77 18.50 16.70
CA SER A 156 -9.71 19.15 17.65
C SER A 156 -9.09 19.34 19.04
N LYS A 157 -9.47 20.43 19.69
CA LYS A 157 -9.13 20.69 21.11
C LYS A 157 -9.91 19.82 22.08
N PHE A 158 -11.02 19.29 21.64
CA PHE A 158 -11.87 18.41 22.40
C PHE A 158 -11.68 17.00 21.90
N HIS A 159 -11.78 16.02 22.76
CA HIS A 159 -11.88 14.63 22.39
C HIS A 159 -12.54 13.84 23.51
N ASP A 160 -13.30 12.83 23.12
CA ASP A 160 -13.95 11.90 24.02
C ASP A 160 -13.96 10.47 23.41
N GLU A 161 -14.90 9.64 23.85
CA GLU A 161 -15.05 8.27 23.35
C GLU A 161 -15.77 8.19 21.99
N VAL A 162 -16.38 9.30 21.51
CA VAL A 162 -17.15 9.26 20.27
C VAL A 162 -16.24 9.32 19.06
N THR A 163 -16.39 8.36 18.19
CA THR A 163 -15.42 8.03 17.15
C THR A 163 -16.05 7.94 15.77
N LEU A 164 -15.31 8.40 14.79
CA LEU A 164 -15.49 8.07 13.38
C LEU A 164 -14.34 7.13 12.95
N MET A 165 -14.67 6.03 12.27
CA MET A 165 -13.69 5.08 11.80
C MET A 165 -13.81 4.91 10.28
N PHE A 166 -12.74 5.21 9.60
CA PHE A 166 -12.59 5.02 8.16
C PHE A 166 -11.90 3.70 7.88
N TYR A 167 -12.41 2.93 6.93
CA TYR A 167 -11.82 1.67 6.47
C TYR A 167 -11.62 1.76 4.96
N GLN A 168 -10.37 1.63 4.50
CA GLN A 168 -10.01 1.62 3.08
C GLN A 168 -9.36 0.29 2.73
N PRO A 169 -9.93 -0.52 1.82
CA PRO A 169 -9.34 -1.78 1.38
C PRO A 169 -7.91 -1.60 0.84
N ILE A 170 -7.03 -2.57 1.15
CA ILE A 170 -5.70 -2.69 0.56
C ILE A 170 -5.75 -3.83 -0.43
N GLU A 171 -5.63 -3.53 -1.73
CA GLU A 171 -5.73 -4.50 -2.81
C GLU A 171 -4.40 -4.64 -3.56
N LYS A 172 -4.03 -5.88 -3.88
CA LYS A 172 -2.90 -6.20 -4.73
C LYS A 172 -3.35 -7.14 -5.84
N GLU A 173 -3.20 -6.70 -7.09
CA GLU A 173 -3.60 -7.48 -8.29
C GLU A 173 -5.07 -7.96 -8.24
N GLY A 174 -5.96 -7.15 -7.67
CA GLY A 174 -7.39 -7.47 -7.52
C GLY A 174 -7.73 -8.40 -6.37
N VAL A 175 -6.76 -8.72 -5.49
CA VAL A 175 -6.98 -9.49 -4.27
C VAL A 175 -6.88 -8.55 -3.07
N CYS A 176 -7.93 -8.51 -2.25
CA CYS A 176 -7.91 -7.75 -1.00
C CYS A 176 -7.05 -8.48 0.04
N LEU A 177 -6.09 -7.76 0.61
CA LEU A 177 -5.16 -8.26 1.64
C LEU A 177 -5.64 -7.92 3.07
N GLY A 178 -6.40 -6.85 3.21
CA GLY A 178 -6.88 -6.28 4.46
C GLY A 178 -7.37 -4.85 4.25
N ALA A 179 -7.34 -4.02 5.28
CA ALA A 179 -7.70 -2.61 5.16
C ALA A 179 -6.79 -1.71 6.01
N ILE A 180 -6.50 -0.51 5.50
CA ILE A 180 -6.01 0.60 6.32
C ILE A 180 -7.19 1.27 6.98
N CYS A 181 -7.06 1.51 8.27
CA CYS A 181 -8.08 2.14 9.10
C CYS A 181 -7.56 3.47 9.65
N GLY A 182 -8.42 4.47 9.65
CA GLY A 182 -8.16 5.77 10.23
C GLY A 182 -9.18 6.11 11.32
N ARG A 183 -8.72 6.33 12.56
CA ARG A 183 -9.54 6.74 13.70
C ARG A 183 -9.56 8.25 13.79
N ILE A 184 -10.75 8.83 13.87
CA ILE A 184 -10.94 10.27 14.06
C ILE A 184 -11.86 10.48 15.26
N PRO A 185 -11.47 11.29 16.27
CA PRO A 185 -12.39 11.76 17.29
C PRO A 185 -13.53 12.56 16.65
N ASN A 186 -14.78 12.27 17.02
CA ASN A 186 -15.96 12.89 16.42
C ASN A 186 -16.03 14.41 16.63
N ASP A 187 -15.33 14.93 17.63
CA ASP A 187 -15.21 16.36 17.90
C ASP A 187 -14.69 17.18 16.72
N VAL A 188 -13.91 16.55 15.81
CA VAL A 188 -13.47 17.19 14.56
C VAL A 188 -14.67 17.67 13.73
N LEU A 189 -15.76 16.87 13.65
CA LEU A 189 -17.00 17.30 12.97
C LEU A 189 -17.63 18.52 13.67
N GLY A 190 -17.66 18.48 14.99
CA GLY A 190 -18.17 19.60 15.79
C GLY A 190 -17.39 20.89 15.49
N ASP A 191 -16.08 20.80 15.47
CA ASP A 191 -15.23 21.96 15.16
C ASP A 191 -15.47 22.49 13.74
N LEU A 192 -15.58 21.62 12.73
CA LEU A 192 -15.85 22.02 11.34
C LEU A 192 -17.16 22.79 11.17
N ILE A 193 -18.23 22.36 11.84
CA ILE A 193 -19.55 23.01 11.72
C ILE A 193 -19.74 24.19 12.62
N GLN A 194 -18.99 24.32 13.74
CA GLN A 194 -19.12 25.39 14.71
C GLN A 194 -18.07 26.51 14.54
N ARG A 195 -16.84 26.20 14.13
CA ARG A 195 -15.75 27.19 14.05
C ARG A 195 -15.74 28.00 12.78
N GLU A 196 -15.92 27.34 11.66
CA GLU A 196 -15.45 27.88 10.38
C GLU A 196 -16.33 28.92 9.73
N ALA A 197 -17.45 29.22 10.22
CA ALA A 197 -18.19 30.33 9.62
C ALA A 197 -18.75 31.21 10.70
N GLY A 198 -18.07 32.26 10.98
CA GLY A 198 -18.46 33.22 11.97
C GLY A 198 -19.96 33.22 12.21
N HIS A 199 -20.35 32.90 13.42
CA HIS A 199 -21.78 32.80 13.75
C HIS A 199 -22.45 34.11 13.45
N ILE A 200 -23.25 34.15 12.39
CA ILE A 200 -24.06 35.34 12.03
C ILE A 200 -24.94 35.75 13.21
N TYR A 201 -25.34 34.76 14.01
CA TYR A 201 -26.09 34.93 15.26
C TYR A 201 -25.22 34.51 16.44
N PRO A 202 -24.37 35.40 16.98
CA PRO A 202 -23.35 35.07 17.98
C PRO A 202 -23.88 34.65 19.34
N GLU A 203 -25.14 35.03 19.70
CA GLU A 203 -25.74 34.69 21.00
C GLU A 203 -26.44 33.32 20.96
N SER A 204 -27.07 32.96 19.84
CA SER A 204 -27.99 31.81 19.78
C SER A 204 -27.81 30.88 18.56
N GLY A 205 -26.97 31.26 17.61
CA GLY A 205 -26.75 30.43 16.44
C GLY A 205 -26.17 29.06 16.81
N ASP A 206 -26.87 27.98 16.51
CA ASP A 206 -26.45 26.61 16.76
C ASP A 206 -26.50 25.80 15.45
N ASN A 207 -25.43 25.07 15.17
CA ASN A 207 -25.33 24.18 14.01
C ASN A 207 -25.01 22.79 14.54
N TYR A 208 -25.88 21.84 14.28
CA TYR A 208 -25.70 20.49 14.81
C TYR A 208 -26.13 19.42 13.81
N ILE A 209 -25.49 18.25 13.94
CA ILE A 209 -25.78 17.07 13.14
C ILE A 209 -26.62 16.11 13.98
N PHE A 210 -27.56 15.43 13.32
CA PHE A 210 -28.42 14.44 13.97
C PHE A 210 -28.69 13.25 13.08
N MET A 211 -29.05 12.12 13.69
CA MET A 211 -29.37 10.89 12.97
C MET A 211 -30.74 11.01 12.29
N VAL A 212 -30.78 10.80 10.99
CA VAL A 212 -32.01 10.65 10.22
C VAL A 212 -32.38 9.16 10.09
N TYR A 213 -31.40 8.34 9.69
CA TYR A 213 -31.58 6.91 9.60
C TYR A 213 -30.24 6.19 9.73
N SER A 214 -30.13 5.26 10.70
CA SER A 214 -28.95 4.43 10.88
C SER A 214 -29.20 3.05 10.29
N HIS A 215 -28.28 2.61 9.40
CA HIS A 215 -28.26 1.29 8.81
C HIS A 215 -27.39 0.32 9.63
N VAL A 216 -26.35 0.86 10.28
CA VAL A 216 -25.34 0.07 11.00
C VAL A 216 -25.80 -0.23 12.43
N ASP A 217 -26.12 0.82 13.18
CA ASP A 217 -26.56 0.71 14.58
C ASP A 217 -28.01 1.16 14.74
N ARG A 218 -28.92 0.20 14.76
CA ARG A 218 -30.35 0.45 14.93
C ARG A 218 -30.75 0.95 16.33
N SER A 219 -29.83 0.93 17.29
CA SER A 219 -30.08 1.48 18.63
C SER A 219 -30.08 3.02 18.60
N ILE A 220 -29.38 3.64 17.63
CA ILE A 220 -29.35 5.09 17.46
C ILE A 220 -30.67 5.56 16.85
N GLN A 221 -31.48 6.19 17.66
CA GLN A 221 -32.81 6.67 17.29
C GLN A 221 -32.71 7.91 16.38
N GLN A 222 -33.78 8.11 15.59
CA GLN A 222 -33.94 9.36 14.82
C GLN A 222 -33.90 10.59 15.72
N GLY A 223 -33.17 11.61 15.31
CA GLY A 223 -33.02 12.87 16.07
C GLY A 223 -31.99 12.80 17.20
N THR A 224 -31.24 11.72 17.35
CA THR A 224 -30.09 11.64 18.26
C THR A 224 -28.95 12.53 17.73
N ALA A 225 -28.36 13.32 18.61
CA ALA A 225 -27.23 14.19 18.29
C ALA A 225 -26.00 13.38 17.80
N LEU A 226 -25.38 13.81 16.71
CA LEU A 226 -24.16 13.25 16.14
C LEU A 226 -22.99 14.24 16.16
N SER A 227 -23.20 15.46 16.68
CA SER A 227 -22.17 16.46 16.89
C SER A 227 -22.43 17.20 18.18
N ARG A 228 -21.41 17.87 18.69
CA ARG A 228 -21.60 18.77 19.86
C ARG A 228 -22.57 19.89 19.53
N SER A 229 -23.41 20.25 20.52
CA SER A 229 -24.15 21.50 20.50
C SER A 229 -23.25 22.62 21.02
N ARG A 230 -23.42 23.81 20.47
CA ARG A 230 -22.82 25.03 21.00
C ARG A 230 -23.09 25.24 22.49
N PHE A 231 -24.25 24.78 22.96
CA PHE A 231 -24.72 24.93 24.35
C PHE A 231 -24.30 23.77 25.27
N GLU A 232 -23.33 22.92 24.84
CA GLU A 232 -22.89 21.79 25.68
C GLU A 232 -22.28 22.26 27.00
N ASP A 233 -21.36 23.24 26.93
CA ASP A 233 -20.68 23.82 28.07
C ASP A 233 -20.49 25.35 27.90
N ASN A 234 -19.66 25.97 28.73
CA ASN A 234 -19.39 27.41 28.69
C ASN A 234 -18.32 27.81 27.65
N THR A 235 -17.81 26.91 26.85
CA THR A 235 -16.75 27.20 25.86
C THR A 235 -17.25 28.18 24.79
N PHE A 236 -18.46 28.00 24.31
CA PHE A 236 -19.08 28.83 23.28
C PHE A 236 -20.35 29.56 23.79
N SER A 237 -20.92 29.18 24.94
CA SER A 237 -22.11 29.81 25.51
C SER A 237 -21.74 30.61 26.75
N HIS A 238 -22.30 31.82 26.83
CA HIS A 238 -22.19 32.68 28.02
C HIS A 238 -23.51 32.60 28.82
N GLY A 239 -23.68 31.51 29.58
CA GLY A 239 -24.88 31.37 30.38
C GLY A 239 -25.35 29.94 30.56
N GLU A 240 -26.64 29.67 30.29
CA GLU A 240 -27.22 28.33 30.40
C GLU A 240 -26.53 27.36 29.45
N ASN A 241 -26.09 26.18 29.99
CA ASN A 241 -25.50 25.13 29.22
C ASN A 241 -26.04 23.75 29.61
N LEU A 242 -25.84 22.76 28.73
CA LEU A 242 -26.38 21.42 28.90
C LEU A 242 -25.69 20.64 30.03
N LYS A 243 -24.39 20.85 30.28
CA LYS A 243 -23.67 20.19 31.38
C LYS A 243 -24.14 20.68 32.75
N SER A 244 -24.47 21.95 32.88
CA SER A 244 -25.10 22.51 34.09
C SER A 244 -26.57 22.17 34.18
N GLY A 245 -27.23 21.99 33.05
CA GLY A 245 -28.63 21.72 32.88
C GLY A 245 -29.45 22.97 32.56
N ILE A 246 -30.20 22.93 31.47
CA ILE A 246 -31.10 23.99 31.04
C ILE A 246 -32.47 23.74 31.66
N HIS A 247 -32.91 24.65 32.55
CA HIS A 247 -34.16 24.51 33.25
C HIS A 247 -35.33 25.06 32.41
N THR A 248 -36.28 24.21 32.13
CA THR A 248 -37.55 24.56 31.48
C THR A 248 -38.72 24.33 32.43
N ARG A 249 -39.90 24.81 32.08
CA ARG A 249 -41.13 24.52 32.85
C ARG A 249 -41.51 23.03 32.85
N TRP A 250 -40.95 22.29 31.96
CA TRP A 250 -41.31 20.89 31.67
C TRP A 250 -40.24 19.89 32.15
N GLY A 251 -39.13 20.41 32.66
CA GLY A 251 -38.02 19.63 33.15
C GLY A 251 -36.67 20.26 32.84
N THR A 252 -35.62 19.60 33.25
CA THR A 252 -34.22 20.02 32.98
C THR A 252 -33.65 19.19 31.85
N VAL A 253 -33.23 19.86 30.80
CA VAL A 253 -32.46 19.22 29.71
C VAL A 253 -30.98 19.23 30.10
N LYS A 254 -30.37 18.07 30.20
CA LYS A 254 -29.00 17.94 30.70
C LYS A 254 -28.31 16.78 29.98
N VAL A 255 -27.02 16.95 29.66
CA VAL A 255 -26.11 15.90 29.24
C VAL A 255 -25.14 15.55 30.38
N LYS A 256 -24.71 14.28 30.46
CA LYS A 256 -23.80 13.82 31.52
C LYS A 256 -22.35 14.01 31.10
N ARG A 257 -22.01 13.57 29.92
CA ARG A 257 -20.65 13.59 29.37
C ARG A 257 -20.54 14.56 28.20
N HIS A 258 -21.29 14.33 27.15
CA HIS A 258 -21.27 15.10 25.89
C HIS A 258 -22.65 15.10 25.24
N THR A 259 -22.82 15.91 24.19
CA THR A 259 -24.10 16.02 23.46
C THR A 259 -24.31 14.82 22.55
N GLU A 260 -23.24 14.35 21.91
CA GLU A 260 -23.26 13.27 20.97
C GLU A 260 -23.76 11.98 21.62
N LEU A 261 -24.67 11.29 20.92
CA LEU A 261 -25.29 10.03 21.29
C LEU A 261 -26.07 10.03 22.61
N GLU A 262 -25.94 11.09 23.49
CA GLU A 262 -26.70 11.24 24.72
C GLU A 262 -27.97 12.08 24.53
N LEU A 263 -27.88 13.17 23.73
CA LEU A 263 -29.02 14.06 23.53
C LEU A 263 -29.84 13.61 22.32
N ARG A 264 -31.16 13.56 22.51
CA ARG A 264 -32.12 13.49 21.42
C ARG A 264 -32.83 14.81 21.30
N PHE A 265 -32.79 15.42 20.11
CA PHE A 265 -33.39 16.75 19.90
C PHE A 265 -34.90 16.72 19.97
N THR A 266 -35.42 16.72 21.20
CA THR A 266 -36.83 16.68 21.53
C THR A 266 -37.27 17.96 22.21
N ASP A 267 -38.53 18.41 21.93
CA ASP A 267 -39.15 19.51 22.69
C ASP A 267 -39.52 19.00 24.08
N PRO A 268 -38.98 19.62 25.17
CA PRO A 268 -39.28 19.23 26.54
C PRO A 268 -40.78 19.24 26.90
N ALA A 269 -41.56 20.06 26.24
CA ALA A 269 -43.00 20.16 26.48
C ALA A 269 -43.82 18.98 25.97
N THR A 270 -43.31 18.31 24.93
CA THR A 270 -44.02 17.23 24.24
C THR A 270 -43.32 15.89 24.35
N GLY A 271 -42.01 15.88 24.63
CA GLY A 271 -41.19 14.71 24.63
C GLY A 271 -40.95 14.10 23.22
N GLN A 272 -41.45 14.74 22.17
CA GLN A 272 -41.28 14.36 20.78
C GLN A 272 -40.19 15.17 20.11
N LEU A 273 -39.69 14.70 18.96
CA LEU A 273 -38.74 15.48 18.16
C LEU A 273 -39.29 16.91 17.96
N HIS A 274 -38.45 17.93 18.20
CA HIS A 274 -38.85 19.30 17.96
C HIS A 274 -39.13 19.50 16.44
N PRO A 275 -39.98 20.46 16.09
CA PRO A 275 -40.50 20.58 14.73
C PRO A 275 -39.44 20.69 13.64
N GLY A 276 -38.31 21.37 13.88
CA GLY A 276 -37.23 21.50 12.90
C GLY A 276 -36.64 20.15 12.49
N VAL A 277 -36.21 19.33 13.47
CA VAL A 277 -35.67 17.99 13.22
C VAL A 277 -36.72 17.05 12.65
N ARG A 278 -37.93 17.05 13.21
CA ARG A 278 -39.04 16.22 12.73
C ARG A 278 -39.35 16.45 11.25
N GLU A 279 -39.51 17.69 10.84
CA GLU A 279 -39.82 18.05 9.44
C GLU A 279 -38.65 17.78 8.50
N THR A 280 -37.39 17.98 8.94
CA THR A 280 -36.21 17.63 8.17
C THR A 280 -36.15 16.12 7.90
N ILE A 281 -36.42 15.28 8.90
CA ILE A 281 -36.45 13.84 8.75
C ILE A 281 -37.53 13.40 7.76
N SER A 282 -38.74 14.00 7.91
CA SER A 282 -39.92 13.56 7.12
C SER A 282 -39.90 14.02 5.67
N LYS A 283 -39.35 15.21 5.39
CA LYS A 283 -39.37 15.84 4.06
C LYS A 283 -38.02 15.93 3.36
N GLY A 284 -36.92 15.55 4.03
CA GLY A 284 -35.54 15.71 3.55
C GLY A 284 -34.95 17.09 3.79
N GLU A 285 -35.79 18.14 3.94
CA GLU A 285 -35.39 19.48 4.27
C GLU A 285 -36.52 20.23 4.98
N ASN A 286 -36.18 21.28 5.72
CA ASN A 286 -37.13 22.26 6.18
C ASN A 286 -36.53 23.67 6.07
N LEU A 287 -37.40 24.68 6.09
CA LEU A 287 -37.03 26.09 6.24
C LEU A 287 -38.19 26.80 6.92
N PHE A 288 -37.96 27.38 8.12
CA PHE A 288 -38.96 28.15 8.82
C PHE A 288 -38.35 29.38 9.47
N ILE A 289 -38.75 30.55 9.01
CA ILE A 289 -38.17 31.84 9.44
C ILE A 289 -39.17 32.85 9.97
N THR A 290 -40.45 32.48 10.06
CA THR A 290 -41.50 33.42 10.41
C THR A 290 -42.00 33.22 11.83
N TYR A 291 -42.72 34.25 12.37
CA TYR A 291 -43.45 34.12 13.64
C TYR A 291 -44.44 32.95 13.58
N PRO A 292 -44.54 32.13 14.62
CA PRO A 292 -43.97 32.30 15.97
C PRO A 292 -42.60 31.58 16.16
N GLY A 293 -41.93 31.12 15.12
CA GLY A 293 -40.86 30.17 15.24
C GLY A 293 -41.36 28.77 15.64
N TYR A 294 -40.48 27.89 16.01
CA TYR A 294 -40.82 26.62 16.62
C TYR A 294 -39.96 26.37 17.88
N SER A 295 -40.41 25.48 18.75
CA SER A 295 -39.70 25.14 19.97
C SER A 295 -38.51 24.24 19.62
N ASP A 296 -37.32 24.61 20.08
CA ASP A 296 -36.14 23.75 20.04
C ASP A 296 -36.07 22.84 21.29
N TYR A 297 -34.95 22.11 21.43
CA TYR A 297 -34.71 21.23 22.59
C TYR A 297 -34.49 21.99 23.92
N ARG A 298 -34.26 23.32 23.90
CA ARG A 298 -34.23 24.22 25.07
C ARG A 298 -35.58 24.85 25.39
N HIS A 299 -36.61 24.55 24.59
CA HIS A 299 -37.93 25.13 24.62
C HIS A 299 -37.92 26.67 24.42
N ILE A 300 -37.08 27.13 23.48
CA ILE A 300 -36.93 28.51 23.05
C ILE A 300 -37.48 28.64 21.62
N PRO A 301 -38.12 29.79 21.25
CA PRO A 301 -38.57 30.01 19.88
C PRO A 301 -37.37 30.24 18.96
N VAL A 302 -37.12 29.29 18.09
CA VAL A 302 -36.07 29.33 17.08
C VAL A 302 -36.63 29.36 15.67
N ILE A 303 -35.80 29.75 14.74
CA ILE A 303 -36.00 29.68 13.29
C ILE A 303 -34.74 29.08 12.64
N GLY A 304 -34.88 28.47 11.47
CA GLY A 304 -33.72 27.88 10.84
C GLY A 304 -34.02 27.09 9.59
N LYS A 305 -32.96 26.42 9.11
CA LYS A 305 -32.94 25.49 7.96
C LYS A 305 -32.40 24.17 8.42
N GLY A 306 -33.12 23.11 8.05
CA GLY A 306 -32.63 21.73 8.14
C GLY A 306 -32.48 21.11 6.77
N VAL A 307 -31.46 20.29 6.57
CA VAL A 307 -31.20 19.50 5.33
C VAL A 307 -30.71 18.12 5.68
N THR A 308 -31.08 17.14 4.87
CA THR A 308 -30.53 15.78 5.00
C THR A 308 -29.37 15.58 4.01
N PHE A 309 -28.37 14.83 4.43
CA PHE A 309 -27.20 14.50 3.59
C PHE A 309 -26.66 13.11 3.95
N GLN A 310 -25.75 12.62 3.15
CA GLN A 310 -25.05 11.36 3.37
C GLN A 310 -23.58 11.58 3.04
N LEU A 311 -22.69 11.17 3.95
CA LEU A 311 -21.25 11.24 3.71
C LEU A 311 -20.78 10.07 2.85
N LYS A 312 -19.81 10.32 2.01
CA LYS A 312 -19.19 9.28 1.15
C LYS A 312 -18.63 8.15 2.02
N GLY A 313 -18.98 6.92 1.69
CA GLY A 313 -18.58 5.72 2.46
C GLY A 313 -19.48 5.36 3.63
N SER A 314 -20.32 6.29 4.13
CA SER A 314 -21.28 5.97 5.20
C SER A 314 -22.59 5.45 4.62
N PRO A 315 -23.16 4.36 5.14
CA PRO A 315 -24.50 3.92 4.77
C PRO A 315 -25.59 4.75 5.47
N ASP A 316 -25.25 5.50 6.51
CA ASP A 316 -26.16 6.22 7.35
C ASP A 316 -26.58 7.56 6.72
N ARG A 317 -27.79 7.98 6.95
CA ARG A 317 -28.31 9.28 6.52
C ARG A 317 -28.39 10.23 7.71
N TRP A 318 -27.77 11.40 7.55
CA TRP A 318 -27.65 12.41 8.59
C TRP A 318 -28.46 13.65 8.24
N GLY A 319 -28.79 14.43 9.26
CA GLY A 319 -29.41 15.75 9.12
C GLY A 319 -28.49 16.82 9.69
N MET A 320 -28.39 17.93 8.98
CA MET A 320 -27.78 19.18 9.45
C MET A 320 -28.89 20.14 9.81
N MET A 321 -28.84 20.71 11.01
CA MET A 321 -29.75 21.77 11.46
C MET A 321 -28.94 23.04 11.75
N CYS A 322 -29.37 24.14 11.20
CA CYS A 322 -28.82 25.48 11.46
C CYS A 322 -29.96 26.37 12.00
N GLU A 323 -29.85 26.74 13.26
CA GLU A 323 -30.89 27.46 13.99
C GLU A 323 -30.36 28.74 14.62
N GLY A 324 -31.26 29.66 14.89
CA GLY A 324 -31.02 30.86 15.71
C GLY A 324 -32.29 31.27 16.42
N ASP A 325 -32.15 31.84 17.60
CA ASP A 325 -33.30 32.31 18.37
C ASP A 325 -34.07 33.39 17.60
N LEU A 326 -35.37 33.22 17.49
CA LEU A 326 -36.28 34.19 16.86
C LEU A 326 -36.10 35.60 17.47
N GLU A 327 -35.76 35.65 18.75
CA GLU A 327 -35.53 36.92 19.47
C GLU A 327 -34.26 37.62 18.97
N GLU A 328 -33.16 36.89 18.80
CA GLU A 328 -31.91 37.49 18.33
C GLU A 328 -32.04 37.93 16.87
N VAL A 329 -32.53 37.05 16.01
CA VAL A 329 -32.64 37.30 14.55
C VAL A 329 -33.52 38.54 14.29
N TYR A 330 -34.63 38.70 15.01
CA TYR A 330 -35.54 39.82 14.81
C TYR A 330 -35.46 40.89 15.90
N ARG A 331 -34.43 40.91 16.74
CA ARG A 331 -34.13 42.00 17.68
C ARG A 331 -33.76 43.29 16.97
N ARG A 332 -33.31 43.17 15.75
CA ARG A 332 -32.85 44.28 14.92
C ARG A 332 -33.84 45.43 14.89
N ARG A 333 -33.34 46.66 14.98
CA ARG A 333 -34.09 47.90 14.78
C ARG A 333 -33.38 48.75 13.75
N SER A 334 -34.09 49.12 12.68
CA SER A 334 -33.51 49.94 11.63
C SER A 334 -33.01 51.27 12.20
N ILE A 335 -31.81 51.68 11.74
CA ILE A 335 -31.22 52.99 12.02
C ILE A 335 -32.21 54.08 11.64
N ASN A 336 -32.89 53.95 10.48
CA ASN A 336 -33.90 54.88 10.05
C ASN A 336 -35.04 55.02 11.06
N LEU A 337 -35.53 53.91 11.62
CA LEU A 337 -36.56 53.93 12.66
C LEU A 337 -36.07 54.64 13.94
N SER A 338 -34.81 54.44 14.32
CA SER A 338 -34.21 55.09 15.49
C SER A 338 -34.05 56.59 15.29
N LEU A 339 -33.57 57.01 14.13
CA LEU A 339 -33.42 58.40 13.75
C LEU A 339 -34.78 59.10 13.67
N MET A 340 -35.77 58.47 13.00
CA MET A 340 -37.14 59.06 12.93
C MET A 340 -37.82 59.20 14.29
N LYS A 341 -37.61 58.24 15.20
CA LYS A 341 -38.09 58.35 16.58
C LYS A 341 -37.46 59.55 17.29
N GLY A 342 -36.13 59.70 17.16
CA GLY A 342 -35.44 60.89 17.71
C GLY A 342 -35.94 62.19 17.13
N TYR A 343 -36.08 62.25 15.81
CA TYR A 343 -36.61 63.43 15.11
C TYR A 343 -38.07 63.72 15.54
N ALA A 344 -38.94 62.71 15.55
CA ALA A 344 -40.32 62.88 15.94
C ALA A 344 -40.46 63.34 17.41
N LEU A 345 -39.61 62.80 18.29
CA LEU A 345 -39.61 63.22 19.72
C LEU A 345 -39.16 64.68 19.90
N THR A 346 -38.09 65.08 19.18
CA THR A 346 -37.63 66.49 19.22
C THR A 346 -38.64 67.43 18.61
N ALA A 347 -39.26 67.09 17.50
CA ALA A 347 -40.34 67.87 16.90
C ALA A 347 -41.56 68.03 17.87
N ALA A 348 -41.99 66.94 18.47
CA ALA A 348 -43.07 66.93 19.43
C ALA A 348 -42.75 67.78 20.70
N ALA A 349 -41.47 67.69 21.16
CA ALA A 349 -41.01 68.50 22.26
C ALA A 349 -41.05 70.02 21.96
N ILE A 350 -40.55 70.38 20.76
CA ILE A 350 -40.59 71.81 20.31
C ILE A 350 -42.01 72.29 20.16
N LEU A 351 -42.89 71.51 19.51
CA LEU A 351 -44.33 71.86 19.40
C LEU A 351 -45.02 71.93 20.74
N GLY A 352 -44.69 70.97 21.64
CA GLY A 352 -45.26 70.99 23.04
C GLY A 352 -44.81 72.17 23.81
N VAL A 353 -43.55 72.59 23.76
CA VAL A 353 -43.05 73.80 24.44
C VAL A 353 -43.66 75.05 23.80
N ASN A 354 -43.73 75.15 22.49
CA ASN A 354 -44.36 76.26 21.79
C ASN A 354 -45.85 76.41 22.22
N SER A 355 -46.58 75.29 22.15
CA SER A 355 -47.99 75.30 22.60
C SER A 355 -48.16 75.71 24.10
N ALA A 356 -47.32 75.15 24.98
CA ALA A 356 -47.35 75.46 26.39
C ALA A 356 -47.03 76.94 26.64
N LEU A 357 -46.06 77.51 25.97
CA LEU A 357 -45.73 78.92 26.08
C LEU A 357 -46.91 79.81 25.60
N HIS A 358 -47.55 79.43 24.50
CA HIS A 358 -48.68 80.16 23.92
C HIS A 358 -49.92 80.14 24.83
N TYR A 359 -50.18 78.98 25.45
CA TYR A 359 -51.39 78.85 26.32
C TYR A 359 -51.17 79.21 27.80
N LEU A 360 -49.93 79.04 28.33
CA LEU A 360 -49.65 79.23 29.75
C LEU A 360 -49.04 80.59 30.10
N THR A 361 -48.55 81.37 29.12
CA THR A 361 -47.85 82.64 29.33
C THR A 361 -48.47 83.75 28.51
N ALA A 362 -48.46 85.01 29.04
CA ALA A 362 -48.88 86.22 28.31
C ALA A 362 -47.71 86.82 27.46
N MET A 363 -46.81 86.04 27.00
CA MET A 363 -45.64 86.50 26.19
C MET A 363 -46.08 86.95 24.79
N PRO A 364 -45.44 88.01 24.22
CA PRO A 364 -45.73 88.45 22.89
C PRO A 364 -45.22 87.35 21.89
N GLN A 365 -45.95 87.22 20.74
CA GLN A 365 -45.70 86.15 19.78
C GLN A 365 -44.20 86.06 19.28
N TYR A 366 -43.57 87.26 19.03
CA TYR A 366 -42.17 87.31 18.62
C TYR A 366 -41.20 86.75 19.66
N ALA A 367 -41.50 86.73 20.92
CA ALA A 367 -40.72 86.16 22.01
C ALA A 367 -40.87 84.60 22.02
N ILE A 368 -42.08 84.09 21.77
CA ILE A 368 -42.39 82.68 21.67
C ILE A 368 -41.67 82.11 20.40
N ASP A 369 -41.74 82.84 19.31
CA ASP A 369 -41.06 82.43 18.04
C ASP A 369 -39.52 82.42 18.22
N ALA A 370 -38.97 83.43 18.95
CA ALA A 370 -37.52 83.44 19.23
C ALA A 370 -37.09 82.30 20.14
N ILE A 371 -37.89 81.90 21.17
CA ILE A 371 -37.63 80.74 22.01
C ILE A 371 -37.72 79.44 21.18
N SER A 372 -38.72 79.32 20.35
CA SER A 372 -38.89 78.16 19.48
C SER A 372 -37.72 78.00 18.46
N LEU A 373 -37.26 79.10 17.90
CA LEU A 373 -36.08 79.11 17.04
C LEU A 373 -34.79 78.71 17.78
N LEU A 374 -34.63 79.24 19.00
CA LEU A 374 -33.55 78.91 19.90
C LEU A 374 -33.53 77.37 20.22
N LEU A 375 -34.71 76.84 20.61
CA LEU A 375 -34.90 75.43 20.88
C LEU A 375 -34.60 74.56 19.62
N LEU A 376 -35.07 75.00 18.45
CA LEU A 376 -34.75 74.33 17.19
C LEU A 376 -33.25 74.35 16.92
N LEU A 377 -32.55 75.43 17.14
CA LEU A 377 -31.12 75.58 17.01
C LEU A 377 -30.37 74.58 17.95
N ILE A 378 -30.79 74.62 19.24
CA ILE A 378 -30.19 73.74 20.28
C ILE A 378 -30.41 72.26 19.89
N THR A 379 -31.61 71.85 19.51
CA THR A 379 -31.91 70.48 19.13
C THR A 379 -31.20 70.09 17.87
N THR A 380 -31.05 70.97 16.87
CA THR A 380 -30.27 70.72 15.63
C THR A 380 -28.79 70.52 15.95
N LEU A 381 -28.22 71.29 16.88
CA LEU A 381 -26.82 71.13 17.31
C LEU A 381 -26.60 69.89 18.21
N MET A 382 -27.58 69.46 18.97
CA MET A 382 -27.51 68.29 19.86
C MET A 382 -27.83 66.99 19.13
N PHE A 383 -28.69 67.00 18.15
CA PHE A 383 -29.09 65.77 17.39
C PHE A 383 -27.89 64.98 16.79
N PRO A 384 -26.92 65.63 16.13
CA PRO A 384 -25.73 64.93 15.67
C PRO A 384 -24.98 64.25 16.80
N LYS A 385 -24.75 64.93 17.92
CA LYS A 385 -23.99 64.38 19.06
C LYS A 385 -24.70 63.18 19.71
N LEU A 386 -26.02 63.18 19.76
CA LEU A 386 -26.80 62.12 20.40
C LEU A 386 -27.08 60.91 19.50
N SER A 387 -27.09 61.11 18.16
CA SER A 387 -27.56 60.12 17.19
C SER A 387 -26.56 59.85 16.05
N THR A 388 -26.33 60.85 15.16
CA THR A 388 -25.60 60.62 13.90
C THR A 388 -24.10 60.45 14.09
N ASN A 389 -23.45 61.10 15.08
CA ASN A 389 -22.03 60.96 15.35
C ASN A 389 -21.67 59.52 15.79
N ARG A 390 -22.56 58.85 16.56
CA ARG A 390 -22.36 57.44 16.93
C ARG A 390 -22.40 56.50 15.73
N LEU A 391 -23.27 56.82 14.78
CA LEU A 391 -23.34 56.04 13.52
C LEU A 391 -22.09 56.27 12.67
N ALA A 392 -21.68 57.55 12.49
CA ALA A 392 -20.47 57.88 11.77
C ALA A 392 -19.22 57.20 12.35
N SER A 393 -19.03 57.29 13.68
CA SER A 393 -17.91 56.62 14.35
C SER A 393 -17.88 55.12 14.11
N ARG A 394 -19.04 54.42 14.13
CA ARG A 394 -19.08 52.98 13.82
C ARG A 394 -18.68 52.65 12.38
N LEU A 395 -19.13 53.48 11.42
CA LEU A 395 -18.77 53.32 10.02
C LEU A 395 -17.27 53.60 9.79
N ASP A 396 -16.72 54.59 10.49
CA ASP A 396 -15.28 54.89 10.47
C ASP A 396 -14.46 53.71 11.02
N ASP A 397 -14.87 53.14 12.15
CA ASP A 397 -14.19 51.98 12.75
C ASP A 397 -14.22 50.76 11.83
N MET A 398 -15.36 50.52 11.15
CA MET A 398 -15.48 49.44 10.16
C MET A 398 -14.59 49.68 8.94
N THR A 399 -14.57 50.93 8.47
CA THR A 399 -13.73 51.35 7.34
C THR A 399 -12.25 51.19 7.68
N GLU A 400 -11.85 51.55 8.91
CA GLU A 400 -10.49 51.39 9.41
C GLU A 400 -10.06 49.91 9.41
N VAL A 401 -10.90 48.99 9.92
CA VAL A 401 -10.62 47.54 9.89
C VAL A 401 -10.44 47.04 8.46
N ILE A 402 -11.34 47.39 7.55
CA ILE A 402 -11.24 47.00 6.15
C ILE A 402 -9.99 47.61 5.51
N ARG A 403 -9.69 48.88 5.77
CA ARG A 403 -8.53 49.58 5.26
C ARG A 403 -7.22 48.90 5.74
N THR A 404 -7.14 48.56 7.02
CA THR A 404 -5.98 47.90 7.62
C THR A 404 -5.72 46.53 6.97
N ILE A 405 -6.77 45.81 6.60
CA ILE A 405 -6.64 44.52 5.89
C ILE A 405 -6.26 44.74 4.43
N ALA A 406 -6.84 45.75 3.75
CA ALA A 406 -6.68 45.95 2.31
C ALA A 406 -5.39 46.69 1.95
N GLU A 407 -4.98 47.67 2.74
CA GLU A 407 -3.84 48.58 2.45
C GLU A 407 -2.70 48.44 3.47
N GLY A 408 -2.94 47.78 4.62
CA GLY A 408 -1.96 47.59 5.69
C GLY A 408 -1.22 46.26 5.61
N GLU A 409 -0.77 45.80 6.78
CA GLU A 409 -0.01 44.53 6.92
C GLU A 409 -0.89 43.27 6.81
N GLY A 410 -2.10 43.36 6.22
CA GLY A 410 -3.01 42.22 6.05
C GLY A 410 -3.38 41.51 7.35
N ASN A 411 -3.60 42.25 8.43
CA ASN A 411 -3.85 41.67 9.76
C ASN A 411 -5.23 41.02 9.84
N LEU A 412 -5.27 39.72 9.55
CA LEU A 412 -6.49 38.91 9.64
C LEU A 412 -6.87 38.52 11.08
N ARG A 413 -6.09 38.90 12.09
CA ARG A 413 -6.45 38.70 13.51
C ARG A 413 -7.38 39.76 14.07
N GLN A 414 -7.47 40.88 13.39
CA GLN A 414 -8.30 41.99 13.84
C GLN A 414 -9.76 41.70 13.63
N ARG A 415 -10.63 42.03 14.61
CA ARG A 415 -12.07 41.91 14.52
C ARG A 415 -12.74 43.21 14.98
N ILE A 416 -13.89 43.47 14.39
CA ILE A 416 -14.76 44.54 14.87
C ILE A 416 -15.28 44.17 16.27
N SER A 417 -15.10 45.09 17.22
CA SER A 417 -15.43 44.85 18.65
C SER A 417 -16.88 44.41 18.86
N PRO A 418 -17.17 43.48 19.80
CA PRO A 418 -18.53 43.10 20.17
C PRO A 418 -19.41 44.25 20.61
N ARG A 419 -18.82 45.33 21.13
CA ARG A 419 -19.56 46.56 21.51
C ARG A 419 -20.18 47.28 20.31
N GLN A 420 -19.67 47.05 19.12
CA GLN A 420 -20.14 47.65 17.86
C GLN A 420 -21.11 46.71 17.11
N LEU A 421 -21.26 45.47 17.55
CA LEU A 421 -22.20 44.49 17.00
C LEU A 421 -23.64 44.78 17.50
N VAL A 422 -24.13 45.98 17.26
CA VAL A 422 -25.48 46.39 17.66
C VAL A 422 -26.52 45.72 16.75
N ALA A 423 -27.76 45.59 17.25
CA ALA A 423 -28.86 45.02 16.48
C ALA A 423 -29.47 46.05 15.51
N ASP A 424 -28.67 46.53 14.56
CA ASP A 424 -29.04 47.43 13.46
C ASP A 424 -28.27 47.12 12.19
N GLU A 425 -28.43 47.92 11.10
CA GLU A 425 -27.75 47.71 9.82
C GLU A 425 -26.22 47.74 9.94
N THR A 426 -25.68 48.58 10.86
CA THR A 426 -24.23 48.66 11.07
C THR A 426 -23.71 47.41 11.78
N GLY A 427 -24.45 46.92 12.75
CA GLY A 427 -24.09 45.67 13.45
C GLY A 427 -24.15 44.43 12.52
N ASP A 428 -25.13 44.41 11.58
CA ASP A 428 -25.17 43.36 10.57
C ASP A 428 -23.92 43.42 9.66
N MET A 429 -23.56 44.61 9.17
CA MET A 429 -22.37 44.80 8.35
C MET A 429 -21.11 44.40 9.11
N ALA A 430 -20.99 44.75 10.39
CA ALA A 430 -19.87 44.35 11.23
C ALA A 430 -19.76 42.82 11.40
N ARG A 431 -20.87 42.10 11.56
CA ARG A 431 -20.89 40.63 11.61
C ARG A 431 -20.42 40.00 10.32
N TRP A 432 -20.92 40.49 9.17
CA TRP A 432 -20.49 40.01 7.87
C TRP A 432 -19.01 40.28 7.60
N ILE A 433 -18.49 41.46 8.01
CA ILE A 433 -17.06 41.78 7.90
C ILE A 433 -16.24 40.80 8.75
N ASN A 434 -16.62 40.56 10.01
CA ASN A 434 -15.92 39.59 10.86
C ASN A 434 -15.94 38.18 10.26
N SER A 435 -17.10 37.72 9.75
CA SER A 435 -17.21 36.42 9.08
C SER A 435 -16.36 36.32 7.82
N PHE A 436 -16.25 37.40 7.05
CA PHE A 436 -15.38 37.48 5.89
C PHE A 436 -13.90 37.39 6.28
N ILE A 437 -13.50 38.08 7.35
CA ILE A 437 -12.13 38.03 7.87
C ILE A 437 -11.82 36.62 8.40
N ASP A 438 -12.75 35.96 9.12
CA ASP A 438 -12.60 34.59 9.61
C ASP A 438 -12.36 33.59 8.44
N SER A 439 -13.14 33.75 7.36
CA SER A 439 -12.99 32.92 6.17
C SER A 439 -11.65 33.14 5.47
N LEU A 440 -11.20 34.39 5.37
CA LEU A 440 -9.88 34.72 4.81
C LEU A 440 -8.76 34.18 5.69
N ASP A 441 -8.85 34.34 7.01
CA ASP A 441 -7.87 33.83 7.98
C ASP A 441 -7.69 32.32 7.83
N GLY A 442 -8.79 31.57 7.76
CA GLY A 442 -8.78 30.13 7.53
C GLY A 442 -8.16 29.75 6.21
N ILE A 443 -8.57 30.38 5.10
CA ILE A 443 -8.02 30.08 3.76
C ILE A 443 -6.52 30.37 3.71
N VAL A 444 -6.09 31.55 4.17
CA VAL A 444 -4.68 31.93 4.17
C VAL A 444 -3.84 31.00 5.07
N GLY A 445 -4.39 30.64 6.26
CA GLY A 445 -3.74 29.68 7.15
C GLY A 445 -3.53 28.33 6.49
N GLN A 446 -4.54 27.78 5.82
CA GLN A 446 -4.43 26.52 5.05
C GLN A 446 -3.41 26.62 3.92
N VAL A 447 -3.36 27.74 3.20
CA VAL A 447 -2.38 27.95 2.12
C VAL A 447 -0.96 27.99 2.67
N ILE A 448 -0.72 28.64 3.82
CA ILE A 448 0.60 28.66 4.48
C ILE A 448 1.03 27.26 4.87
N THR A 449 0.16 26.50 5.52
CA THR A 449 0.45 25.12 5.95
C THR A 449 0.72 24.21 4.75
N SER A 450 -0.14 24.24 3.74
CA SER A 450 0.03 23.45 2.51
C SER A 450 1.31 23.81 1.75
N SER A 451 1.64 25.11 1.67
CA SER A 451 2.87 25.57 1.01
C SER A 451 4.13 25.09 1.76
N SER A 452 4.10 25.11 3.09
CA SER A 452 5.19 24.59 3.93
C SER A 452 5.36 23.08 3.76
N HIS A 453 4.26 22.33 3.70
CA HIS A 453 4.28 20.88 3.46
C HIS A 453 4.83 20.55 2.07
N VAL A 454 4.37 21.26 1.02
CA VAL A 454 4.91 21.11 -0.34
C VAL A 454 6.42 21.38 -0.36
N LYS A 455 6.91 22.37 0.38
CA LYS A 455 8.33 22.66 0.47
C LYS A 455 9.12 21.49 1.08
N LEU A 456 8.66 20.94 2.20
CA LEU A 456 9.33 19.82 2.89
C LEU A 456 9.34 18.56 2.01
N THR A 457 8.19 18.23 1.43
CA THR A 457 8.08 17.07 0.51
C THR A 457 8.99 17.21 -0.70
N ASN A 458 9.10 18.43 -1.24
CA ASN A 458 9.97 18.69 -2.39
C ASN A 458 11.46 18.65 -2.03
N GLU A 459 11.86 19.02 -0.81
CA GLU A 459 13.23 18.87 -0.32
C GLU A 459 13.59 17.39 -0.21
N ALA A 460 12.73 16.55 0.36
CA ALA A 460 12.91 15.10 0.40
C ALA A 460 12.99 14.48 -1.01
N MET A 461 12.15 14.95 -1.95
CA MET A 461 12.19 14.49 -3.35
C MET A 461 13.50 14.84 -4.05
N LEU A 462 14.09 16.02 -3.76
CA LEU A 462 15.41 16.40 -4.30
C LEU A 462 16.53 15.49 -3.78
N ASP A 463 16.49 15.10 -2.51
CA ASP A 463 17.46 14.18 -1.92
C ASP A 463 17.32 12.77 -2.53
N THR A 464 16.10 12.25 -2.64
CA THR A 464 15.84 10.97 -3.33
C THR A 464 16.30 10.98 -4.78
N ASN A 465 16.06 12.07 -5.52
CA ASN A 465 16.56 12.22 -6.89
C ASN A 465 18.09 12.17 -6.97
N LYS A 466 18.79 12.77 -6.00
CA LYS A 466 20.25 12.74 -5.93
C LYS A 466 20.77 11.32 -5.72
N GLU A 467 20.16 10.56 -4.80
CA GLU A 467 20.49 9.15 -4.57
C GLU A 467 20.24 8.31 -5.83
N ALA A 468 19.07 8.48 -6.47
CA ALA A 468 18.72 7.78 -7.69
C ALA A 468 19.72 8.08 -8.84
N CYS A 469 20.20 9.32 -8.94
CA CYS A 469 21.25 9.70 -9.91
C CYS A 469 22.57 8.96 -9.64
N GLN A 470 22.98 8.86 -8.38
CA GLN A 470 24.17 8.12 -7.98
C GLN A 470 24.05 6.65 -8.31
N VAL A 471 22.95 6.00 -7.93
CA VAL A 471 22.70 4.59 -8.23
C VAL A 471 22.68 4.34 -9.74
N SER A 472 22.06 5.23 -10.53
CA SER A 472 22.05 5.11 -11.99
C SER A 472 23.45 5.23 -12.60
N SER A 473 24.32 6.07 -12.04
CA SER A 473 25.73 6.17 -12.45
C SER A 473 26.48 4.87 -12.14
N GLU A 474 26.33 4.33 -10.94
CA GLU A 474 26.94 3.07 -10.52
C GLU A 474 26.50 1.89 -11.41
N VAL A 475 25.21 1.85 -11.79
CA VAL A 475 24.69 0.86 -12.75
C VAL A 475 25.34 1.04 -14.10
N SER A 476 25.52 2.28 -14.59
CA SER A 476 26.16 2.55 -15.87
C SER A 476 27.62 2.07 -15.90
N ASP A 477 28.36 2.35 -14.82
CA ASP A 477 29.76 1.92 -14.69
C ASP A 477 29.86 0.37 -14.64
N ALA A 478 28.99 -0.28 -13.87
CA ALA A 478 28.94 -1.74 -13.82
C ALA A 478 28.61 -2.39 -15.18
N ILE A 479 27.73 -1.78 -15.96
CA ILE A 479 27.43 -2.24 -17.33
C ILE A 479 28.64 -2.11 -18.26
N GLN A 480 29.42 -1.03 -18.15
CA GLN A 480 30.65 -0.88 -18.94
C GLN A 480 31.67 -1.95 -18.59
N GLU A 481 31.84 -2.27 -17.31
CA GLU A 481 32.69 -3.35 -16.85
C GLU A 481 32.22 -4.72 -17.38
N ILE A 482 30.90 -5.02 -17.30
CA ILE A 482 30.32 -6.24 -17.84
C ILE A 482 30.57 -6.35 -19.33
N LEU A 483 30.42 -5.28 -20.11
CA LEU A 483 30.66 -5.28 -21.54
C LEU A 483 32.14 -5.57 -21.87
N ALA A 484 33.09 -5.01 -21.12
CA ALA A 484 34.50 -5.27 -21.26
C ALA A 484 34.85 -6.76 -20.95
N LEU A 485 34.26 -7.31 -19.86
CA LEU A 485 34.44 -8.72 -19.51
C LEU A 485 33.84 -9.66 -20.56
N LEU A 486 32.70 -9.30 -21.14
CA LEU A 486 32.07 -10.08 -22.22
C LEU A 486 32.91 -10.06 -23.48
N GLU A 487 33.53 -8.94 -23.83
CA GLU A 487 34.44 -8.85 -24.97
C GLU A 487 35.65 -9.78 -24.78
N GLN A 488 36.27 -9.77 -23.60
CA GLN A 488 37.33 -10.71 -23.26
C GLN A 488 36.86 -12.16 -23.31
N GLN A 489 35.69 -12.47 -22.76
CA GLN A 489 35.11 -13.83 -22.79
C GLN A 489 34.87 -14.32 -24.21
N LEU A 490 34.39 -13.47 -25.12
CA LEU A 490 34.24 -13.84 -26.54
C LEU A 490 35.55 -14.16 -27.20
N ILE A 491 36.65 -13.47 -26.86
CA ILE A 491 38.00 -13.80 -27.34
C ILE A 491 38.44 -15.18 -26.83
N GLU A 492 38.23 -15.47 -25.56
CA GLU A 492 38.57 -16.77 -24.94
C GLU A 492 37.72 -17.91 -25.53
N ILE A 493 36.42 -17.68 -25.77
CA ILE A 493 35.56 -18.65 -26.48
C ILE A 493 36.03 -18.88 -27.89
N GLY A 494 36.45 -17.85 -28.61
CA GLY A 494 37.02 -17.97 -29.93
C GLY A 494 38.30 -18.85 -29.96
N GLN A 495 39.20 -18.66 -28.99
CA GLN A 495 40.38 -19.50 -28.82
C GLN A 495 40.02 -20.94 -28.45
N ALA A 496 39.07 -21.13 -27.53
CA ALA A 496 38.58 -22.46 -27.16
C ALA A 496 37.93 -23.18 -28.35
N SER A 497 37.17 -22.45 -29.18
CA SER A 497 36.54 -22.98 -30.40
C SER A 497 37.59 -23.47 -31.40
N THR A 498 38.62 -22.66 -31.65
CA THR A 498 39.74 -23.06 -32.54
C THR A 498 40.48 -24.27 -32.00
N THR A 499 40.72 -24.34 -30.69
CA THR A 499 41.35 -25.45 -30.02
C THR A 499 40.48 -26.72 -30.12
N ALA A 500 39.19 -26.59 -29.92
CA ALA A 500 38.24 -27.70 -30.01
C ALA A 500 38.14 -28.24 -31.47
N GLU A 501 38.20 -27.36 -32.46
CA GLU A 501 38.19 -27.71 -33.86
C GLU A 501 39.48 -28.50 -34.24
N SER A 502 40.63 -27.98 -33.79
CA SER A 502 41.92 -28.69 -33.97
C SER A 502 41.92 -30.04 -33.24
N LEU A 503 41.38 -30.13 -32.06
CA LEU A 503 41.26 -31.38 -31.29
C LEU A 503 40.31 -32.36 -31.97
N LYS A 504 39.20 -31.88 -32.56
CA LYS A 504 38.27 -32.71 -33.33
C LYS A 504 38.98 -33.33 -34.56
N GLU A 505 39.72 -32.52 -35.33
CA GLU A 505 40.46 -32.97 -36.49
C GLU A 505 41.56 -34.02 -36.13
N ALA A 506 42.28 -33.76 -35.04
CA ALA A 506 43.25 -34.71 -34.49
C ALA A 506 42.58 -36.02 -34.02
N MET A 507 41.42 -35.95 -33.36
CA MET A 507 40.66 -37.12 -32.92
C MET A 507 40.08 -37.90 -34.08
N ASP A 508 39.60 -37.27 -35.14
CA ASP A 508 39.13 -37.91 -36.35
C ASP A 508 40.28 -38.72 -36.98
N THR A 509 41.50 -38.15 -37.00
CA THR A 509 42.71 -38.85 -37.46
C THR A 509 43.07 -40.05 -36.58
N VAL A 510 43.11 -39.82 -35.23
CA VAL A 510 43.40 -40.87 -34.24
C VAL A 510 42.40 -42.03 -34.34
N VAL A 511 41.11 -41.72 -34.46
CA VAL A 511 40.03 -42.73 -34.56
C VAL A 511 40.18 -43.51 -35.88
N SER A 512 40.49 -42.81 -36.97
CA SER A 512 40.78 -43.47 -38.28
C SER A 512 41.97 -44.39 -38.22
N ASP A 513 43.09 -43.89 -37.70
CA ASP A 513 44.36 -44.70 -37.58
C ASP A 513 44.16 -45.87 -36.63
N ALA A 514 43.51 -45.63 -35.48
CA ALA A 514 43.21 -46.71 -34.53
C ALA A 514 42.33 -47.80 -35.15
N ARG A 515 41.37 -47.41 -35.98
CA ARG A 515 40.49 -48.35 -36.68
C ARG A 515 41.26 -49.19 -37.69
N GLU A 516 42.12 -48.53 -38.49
CA GLU A 516 42.99 -49.24 -39.44
C GLU A 516 43.96 -50.22 -38.72
N GLN A 517 44.58 -49.74 -37.63
CA GLN A 517 45.45 -50.53 -36.78
C GLN A 517 44.70 -51.69 -36.12
N PHE A 518 43.49 -51.48 -35.67
CA PHE A 518 42.65 -52.53 -35.11
C PHE A 518 42.32 -53.61 -36.11
N GLU A 519 41.92 -53.25 -37.36
CA GLU A 519 41.65 -54.21 -38.43
C GLU A 519 42.93 -55.00 -38.80
N SER A 520 44.08 -54.32 -38.82
CA SER A 520 45.38 -54.99 -39.08
C SER A 520 45.74 -55.98 -37.96
N VAL A 521 45.58 -55.59 -36.69
CA VAL A 521 45.79 -56.46 -35.51
C VAL A 521 44.82 -57.64 -35.54
N ARG A 522 43.57 -57.44 -35.86
CA ARG A 522 42.52 -58.45 -35.94
C ARG A 522 42.90 -59.50 -37.02
N SER A 523 43.23 -59.02 -38.20
CA SER A 523 43.66 -59.90 -39.31
C SER A 523 44.93 -60.71 -38.95
N GLY A 524 45.94 -60.01 -38.41
CA GLY A 524 47.18 -60.72 -37.97
C GLY A 524 46.93 -61.69 -36.83
N THR A 525 46.00 -61.40 -35.94
CA THR A 525 45.65 -62.32 -34.86
C THR A 525 44.84 -63.50 -35.31
N GLU A 526 43.98 -63.38 -36.31
CA GLU A 526 43.32 -64.52 -37.01
C GLU A 526 44.31 -65.40 -37.73
N ASP A 527 45.31 -64.79 -38.42
CA ASP A 527 46.36 -65.57 -39.07
C ASP A 527 47.18 -66.34 -38.05
N ILE A 528 47.61 -65.74 -36.96
CA ILE A 528 48.31 -66.41 -35.86
C ILE A 528 47.47 -67.55 -35.30
N ARG A 529 46.19 -67.35 -35.05
CA ARG A 529 45.32 -68.44 -34.60
C ARG A 529 45.25 -69.61 -35.55
N ASN A 530 45.06 -69.31 -36.85
CA ASN A 530 45.06 -70.34 -37.90
C ASN A 530 46.39 -71.13 -37.97
N ILE A 531 47.52 -70.41 -37.83
CA ILE A 531 48.87 -71.06 -37.80
C ILE A 531 48.96 -71.93 -36.54
N VAL A 532 48.57 -71.45 -35.38
CA VAL A 532 48.68 -72.27 -34.15
C VAL A 532 47.72 -73.44 -34.18
N GLU A 533 46.46 -73.30 -34.67
CA GLU A 533 45.57 -74.46 -34.87
C GLU A 533 46.13 -75.46 -35.82
N THR A 534 46.73 -74.98 -36.94
CA THR A 534 47.34 -75.87 -37.93
C THR A 534 48.56 -76.60 -37.37
N SER A 535 49.37 -75.89 -36.59
CA SER A 535 50.55 -76.47 -35.90
C SER A 535 50.13 -77.52 -34.87
N ALA A 536 49.06 -77.18 -34.05
CA ALA A 536 48.53 -78.17 -33.11
C ALA A 536 48.04 -79.46 -33.77
N LYS A 537 47.35 -79.35 -34.94
CA LYS A 537 46.97 -80.54 -35.73
C LYS A 537 48.15 -81.36 -36.18
N LYS A 538 49.23 -80.67 -36.65
CA LYS A 538 50.46 -81.38 -37.06
C LYS A 538 51.18 -82.07 -35.91
N VAL A 539 51.26 -81.37 -34.73
CA VAL A 539 51.88 -81.98 -33.53
C VAL A 539 51.01 -83.13 -33.00
N HIS A 540 49.69 -83.01 -33.06
CA HIS A 540 48.84 -84.18 -32.74
C HIS A 540 49.02 -85.34 -33.66
N SER A 541 49.19 -85.09 -34.97
CA SER A 541 49.55 -86.15 -35.95
C SER A 541 50.89 -86.76 -35.64
N LEU A 542 51.93 -85.98 -35.29
CA LEU A 542 53.24 -86.49 -34.87
C LEU A 542 53.11 -87.36 -33.60
N ASN A 543 52.32 -86.93 -32.61
CA ASN A 543 52.04 -87.70 -31.39
C ASN A 543 51.42 -89.07 -31.76
N SER A 544 50.47 -89.09 -32.69
CA SER A 544 49.82 -90.31 -33.14
C SER A 544 50.86 -91.28 -33.84
N LEU A 545 51.76 -90.73 -34.68
CA LEU A 545 52.83 -91.49 -35.33
C LEU A 545 53.85 -92.08 -34.32
N THR A 546 54.22 -91.27 -33.31
CA THR A 546 55.12 -91.72 -32.22
C THR A 546 54.48 -92.83 -31.37
N VAL A 547 53.18 -92.76 -31.11
CA VAL A 547 52.45 -93.89 -30.45
C VAL A 547 52.52 -95.12 -31.29
N GLU A 548 52.40 -95.02 -32.63
CA GLU A 548 52.50 -96.16 -33.56
C GLU A 548 53.92 -96.73 -33.57
N VAL A 549 54.96 -95.89 -33.65
CA VAL A 549 56.33 -96.29 -33.55
C VAL A 549 56.62 -97.03 -32.21
N GLY A 550 56.09 -96.46 -31.09
CA GLY A 550 56.17 -97.08 -29.76
C GLY A 550 55.61 -98.49 -29.76
N LYS A 551 54.51 -98.77 -30.43
CA LYS A 551 53.96 -100.12 -30.62
C LYS A 551 54.89 -101.02 -31.38
N ILE A 552 55.51 -100.54 -32.48
CA ILE A 552 56.46 -101.28 -33.27
C ILE A 552 57.67 -101.65 -32.43
N ILE A 553 58.22 -100.71 -31.65
CA ILE A 553 59.35 -100.98 -30.76
C ILE A 553 58.97 -102.02 -29.69
N GLY A 554 57.75 -101.98 -29.19
CA GLY A 554 57.21 -103.01 -28.29
C GLY A 554 57.24 -104.36 -28.93
N VAL A 555 56.81 -104.49 -30.22
CA VAL A 555 56.89 -105.78 -30.98
C VAL A 555 58.32 -106.18 -31.19
N ILE A 556 59.25 -105.25 -31.50
CA ILE A 556 60.70 -105.57 -31.66
C ILE A 556 61.25 -106.07 -30.33
N SER A 557 60.92 -105.49 -29.21
CA SER A 557 61.31 -105.94 -27.87
C SER A 557 60.80 -107.34 -27.59
N ASP A 558 59.58 -107.66 -27.97
CA ASP A 558 58.97 -108.96 -27.81
C ASP A 558 59.73 -110.00 -28.72
N ILE A 559 60.00 -109.61 -29.98
CA ILE A 559 60.75 -110.44 -30.90
C ILE A 559 62.19 -110.74 -30.38
N THR A 560 62.86 -109.73 -29.87
CA THR A 560 64.21 -109.84 -29.31
C THR A 560 64.19 -110.68 -28.06
N ASN A 561 63.23 -110.60 -27.20
CA ASN A 561 63.03 -111.45 -26.02
C ASN A 561 62.79 -112.90 -26.47
N GLN A 562 61.96 -113.14 -27.49
CA GLN A 562 61.75 -114.45 -28.07
C GLN A 562 63.04 -115.01 -28.72
N THR A 563 63.75 -114.08 -29.41
CA THR A 563 65.04 -114.51 -30.09
C THR A 563 66.07 -114.82 -29.03
N ASN A 564 66.18 -114.11 -27.94
CA ASN A 564 67.04 -114.35 -26.80
C ASN A 564 66.71 -115.70 -26.16
N LEU A 565 65.39 -115.99 -25.96
CA LEU A 565 64.95 -117.30 -25.48
C LEU A 565 65.25 -118.43 -26.44
N LEU A 566 65.03 -118.16 -27.74
CA LEU A 566 65.43 -119.21 -28.79
C LEU A 566 66.90 -119.44 -28.80
N ALA A 567 67.67 -118.38 -28.72
CA ALA A 567 69.14 -118.44 -28.69
C ALA A 567 69.66 -119.17 -27.45
N LEU A 568 69.06 -118.90 -26.29
CA LEU A 568 69.39 -119.61 -25.07
C LEU A 568 69.03 -121.08 -25.13
N ASN A 569 67.90 -121.43 -25.74
CA ASN A 569 67.52 -122.83 -25.93
C ASN A 569 68.46 -123.52 -26.93
N ALA A 570 68.88 -122.84 -27.99
CA ALA A 570 69.86 -123.33 -28.96
C ALA A 570 71.21 -123.46 -28.25
N ALA A 571 71.67 -122.51 -27.43
CA ALA A 571 72.90 -122.60 -26.65
C ALA A 571 72.92 -123.81 -25.67
N ILE A 572 71.79 -123.99 -25.02
CA ILE A 572 71.61 -125.13 -24.09
C ILE A 572 71.69 -126.44 -24.85
N GLU A 573 70.97 -126.54 -25.99
CA GLU A 573 71.03 -127.83 -26.80
C GLU A 573 72.36 -128.02 -27.48
N ALA A 574 73.02 -126.90 -27.85
CA ALA A 574 74.40 -126.98 -28.36
C ALA A 574 75.44 -127.48 -27.32
N ALA A 575 75.31 -127.05 -26.06
CA ALA A 575 76.06 -127.49 -24.91
C ALA A 575 75.80 -128.98 -24.62
N ARG A 576 74.62 -129.44 -24.91
CA ARG A 576 74.12 -130.76 -24.61
C ARG A 576 74.67 -131.79 -25.65
N ALA A 577 75.00 -131.27 -26.86
CA ALA A 577 75.56 -132.02 -27.98
C ALA A 577 77.13 -132.26 -27.85
N GLY A 578 77.78 -131.69 -26.84
CA GLY A 578 79.17 -131.83 -26.54
C GLY A 578 80.15 -131.37 -27.71
N GLU A 579 81.16 -132.00 -27.97
CA GLU A 579 82.17 -131.61 -29.00
C GLU A 579 81.57 -131.39 -30.40
N HIS A 580 80.51 -132.09 -30.76
CA HIS A 580 79.81 -131.88 -32.05
C HIS A 580 78.95 -130.60 -32.14
N GLY A 581 78.60 -129.94 -30.93
CA GLY A 581 77.80 -128.74 -30.86
C GLY A 581 78.59 -127.46 -30.79
N ARG A 582 79.94 -127.50 -30.69
CA ARG A 582 80.78 -126.33 -30.42
C ARG A 582 80.55 -125.14 -31.39
N GLY A 583 80.40 -125.40 -32.70
CA GLY A 583 80.15 -124.38 -33.72
C GLY A 583 78.79 -123.77 -33.59
N PHE A 584 77.79 -124.61 -33.20
CA PHE A 584 76.42 -124.10 -32.96
C PHE A 584 76.29 -123.29 -31.66
N SER A 585 77.03 -123.67 -30.61
CA SER A 585 77.04 -122.90 -29.35
C SER A 585 77.59 -121.45 -29.52
N VAL A 586 78.68 -121.34 -30.36
CA VAL A 586 79.22 -120.00 -30.65
C VAL A 586 78.20 -119.12 -31.42
N VAL A 587 77.49 -119.75 -32.42
CA VAL A 587 76.49 -119.06 -33.18
C VAL A 587 75.24 -118.62 -32.22
N ALA A 588 74.82 -119.54 -31.33
CA ALA A 588 73.74 -119.32 -30.40
C ALA A 588 74.09 -118.21 -29.42
N GLU A 589 75.36 -118.24 -28.92
CA GLU A 589 75.81 -117.16 -28.03
C GLU A 589 75.95 -115.84 -28.75
N GLU A 590 76.35 -115.81 -30.01
CA GLU A 590 76.44 -114.63 -30.87
C GLU A 590 75.03 -114.11 -31.16
N VAL A 591 74.03 -114.99 -31.45
CA VAL A 591 72.60 -114.58 -31.63
C VAL A 591 71.98 -114.05 -30.29
N ARG A 592 72.34 -114.65 -29.17
CA ARG A 592 71.98 -114.24 -27.91
C ARG A 592 72.51 -112.83 -27.56
N GLY A 593 73.79 -112.61 -27.83
CA GLY A 593 74.44 -111.30 -27.72
C GLY A 593 73.82 -110.26 -28.60
N LEU A 594 73.45 -110.64 -29.86
CA LEU A 594 72.76 -109.73 -30.79
C LEU A 594 71.36 -109.43 -30.32
N ALA A 595 70.61 -110.45 -29.81
CA ALA A 595 69.26 -110.20 -29.21
C ALA A 595 69.32 -109.27 -27.99
N HIS A 596 70.36 -109.49 -27.15
CA HIS A 596 70.52 -108.59 -25.99
C HIS A 596 70.86 -107.15 -26.38
N ARG A 597 71.73 -106.94 -27.36
CA ARG A 597 72.03 -105.60 -27.90
C ARG A 597 70.86 -105.01 -28.62
N THR A 598 70.05 -105.75 -29.35
CA THR A 598 68.85 -105.32 -30.03
C THR A 598 67.76 -104.90 -28.99
N ALA A 599 67.61 -105.72 -27.91
CA ALA A 599 66.69 -105.38 -26.83
C ALA A 599 67.11 -104.11 -26.09
N ALA A 600 68.41 -103.90 -25.84
CA ALA A 600 68.90 -102.65 -25.22
C ALA A 600 68.64 -101.44 -26.13
N SER A 601 68.92 -101.58 -27.47
CA SER A 601 68.60 -100.51 -28.40
C SER A 601 67.12 -100.25 -28.56
N ALA A 602 66.28 -101.30 -28.50
CA ALA A 602 64.82 -101.14 -28.51
C ALA A 602 64.34 -100.39 -27.29
N ASN A 603 64.90 -100.68 -26.08
CA ASN A 603 64.58 -99.98 -24.88
C ASN A 603 65.04 -98.52 -24.91
N GLU A 604 66.25 -98.25 -25.46
CA GLU A 604 66.71 -96.86 -25.66
C GLU A 604 65.75 -96.06 -26.60
N ILE A 605 65.33 -96.73 -27.71
CA ILE A 605 64.38 -96.13 -28.65
C ILE A 605 63.00 -95.90 -27.95
N GLN A 606 62.57 -96.88 -27.14
CA GLN A 606 61.34 -96.76 -26.37
C GLN A 606 61.37 -95.49 -25.45
N GLN A 607 62.47 -95.29 -24.72
CA GLN A 607 62.66 -94.11 -23.89
C GLN A 607 62.67 -92.80 -24.72
N MET A 608 63.35 -92.87 -25.92
CA MET A 608 63.29 -91.69 -26.81
C MET A 608 61.90 -91.44 -27.34
N ILE A 609 61.10 -92.45 -27.64
CA ILE A 609 59.70 -92.29 -28.08
C ILE A 609 58.84 -91.73 -26.95
N GLU A 610 58.99 -92.20 -25.73
CA GLU A 610 58.28 -91.64 -24.53
C GLU A 610 58.65 -90.18 -24.32
N GLY A 611 59.97 -89.85 -24.46
CA GLY A 611 60.41 -88.48 -24.40
C GLY A 611 59.77 -87.58 -25.49
N ILE A 612 59.72 -88.09 -26.75
CA ILE A 612 59.04 -87.32 -27.83
C ILE A 612 57.53 -87.14 -27.58
N GLN A 613 56.87 -88.20 -27.04
CA GLN A 613 55.43 -88.07 -26.64
C GLN A 613 55.23 -87.01 -25.62
N GLN A 614 56.08 -86.97 -24.58
CA GLN A 614 55.98 -85.95 -23.52
C GLN A 614 56.23 -84.53 -24.10
N GLU A 615 57.27 -84.37 -24.95
CA GLU A 615 57.55 -83.08 -25.59
C GLU A 615 56.42 -82.63 -26.55
N THR A 616 55.81 -83.58 -27.29
CA THR A 616 54.69 -83.30 -28.18
C THR A 616 53.45 -82.89 -27.40
N GLN A 617 53.16 -83.51 -26.26
CA GLN A 617 52.08 -83.13 -25.40
C GLN A 617 52.33 -81.75 -24.85
N SER A 618 53.52 -81.49 -24.32
CA SER A 618 53.89 -80.14 -23.84
C SER A 618 53.76 -79.06 -24.92
N ALA A 619 54.11 -79.41 -26.17
CA ALA A 619 53.90 -78.47 -27.29
C ALA A 619 52.43 -78.20 -27.60
N VAL A 620 51.52 -79.16 -27.45
CA VAL A 620 50.07 -78.98 -27.61
C VAL A 620 49.56 -78.05 -26.53
N ASP A 621 49.89 -78.31 -25.24
CA ASP A 621 49.49 -77.51 -24.13
C ASP A 621 49.96 -76.05 -24.28
N PHE A 622 51.18 -75.83 -24.74
CA PHE A 622 51.72 -74.49 -25.02
C PHE A 622 50.99 -73.81 -26.18
N MET A 623 50.59 -74.52 -27.21
CA MET A 623 49.78 -73.98 -28.31
C MET A 623 48.41 -73.60 -27.89
N GLU A 624 47.70 -74.39 -27.01
CA GLU A 624 46.41 -74.06 -26.46
C GLU A 624 46.49 -72.79 -25.61
N SER A 625 47.50 -72.65 -24.75
CA SER A 625 47.75 -71.44 -24.00
C SER A 625 48.01 -70.25 -24.93
N GLY A 626 48.74 -70.45 -26.01
CA GLY A 626 48.96 -69.41 -27.03
C GLY A 626 47.69 -68.95 -27.70
N VAL A 627 46.73 -69.79 -28.00
CA VAL A 627 45.40 -69.40 -28.52
C VAL A 627 44.64 -68.55 -27.51
N GLN A 628 44.68 -68.98 -26.23
CA GLN A 628 43.98 -68.19 -25.18
C GLN A 628 44.57 -66.78 -25.01
N ASP A 629 45.90 -66.66 -25.11
CA ASP A 629 46.55 -65.34 -25.01
C ASP A 629 46.28 -64.47 -26.24
N VAL A 630 46.13 -65.05 -27.41
CA VAL A 630 45.73 -64.40 -28.65
C VAL A 630 44.29 -63.86 -28.49
N ASP A 631 43.35 -64.71 -28.05
CA ASP A 631 41.95 -64.30 -27.82
C ASP A 631 41.85 -63.17 -26.77
N ARG A 632 42.64 -63.23 -25.68
CA ARG A 632 42.73 -62.18 -24.69
C ARG A 632 43.27 -60.88 -25.27
N SER A 633 44.23 -60.91 -26.09
CA SER A 633 44.81 -59.72 -26.76
C SER A 633 43.80 -59.08 -27.72
N LEU A 634 43.08 -59.91 -28.49
CA LEU A 634 42.00 -59.39 -29.36
C LEU A 634 40.94 -58.63 -28.58
N LYS A 635 40.47 -59.20 -27.46
CA LYS A 635 39.46 -58.55 -26.59
C LYS A 635 39.96 -57.25 -26.04
N LYS A 636 41.22 -57.11 -25.62
CA LYS A 636 41.82 -55.83 -25.18
C LYS A 636 41.85 -54.79 -26.28
N THR A 637 42.09 -55.17 -27.49
CA THR A 637 42.16 -54.30 -28.68
C THR A 637 40.76 -53.81 -29.05
N GLU A 638 39.72 -54.66 -28.96
CA GLU A 638 38.35 -54.30 -29.13
C GLU A 638 37.92 -53.24 -28.10
N GLN A 639 38.31 -53.44 -26.83
CA GLN A 639 37.98 -52.46 -25.73
C GLN A 639 38.65 -51.12 -25.99
N ALA A 640 39.93 -51.09 -26.39
CA ALA A 640 40.65 -49.85 -26.72
C ALA A 640 40.00 -49.08 -27.89
N SER A 641 39.51 -49.80 -28.91
CA SER A 641 38.80 -49.22 -30.05
C SER A 641 37.46 -48.55 -29.58
N SER A 642 36.75 -49.25 -28.70
CA SER A 642 35.51 -48.69 -28.11
C SER A 642 35.79 -47.44 -27.27
N GLU A 643 36.86 -47.40 -26.48
CA GLU A 643 37.28 -46.25 -25.68
C GLU A 643 37.65 -45.07 -26.59
N ASN A 644 38.31 -45.23 -27.69
CA ASN A 644 38.59 -44.17 -28.66
C ASN A 644 37.33 -43.61 -29.31
N ALA A 645 36.32 -44.43 -29.60
CA ALA A 645 35.04 -43.98 -30.10
C ALA A 645 34.27 -43.13 -29.05
N ASN A 646 34.41 -43.46 -27.77
CA ASN A 646 33.83 -42.65 -26.68
C ASN A 646 34.56 -41.31 -26.52
N LEU A 647 35.88 -41.27 -26.64
CA LEU A 647 36.63 -40.00 -26.61
C LEU A 647 36.22 -39.08 -27.76
N HIS A 648 35.99 -39.60 -28.96
CA HIS A 648 35.50 -38.83 -30.10
C HIS A 648 34.16 -38.15 -29.77
N LYS A 649 33.19 -38.88 -29.20
CA LYS A 649 31.90 -38.31 -28.74
C LYS A 649 32.08 -37.22 -27.68
N LEU A 650 33.02 -37.40 -26.76
CA LEU A 650 33.33 -36.41 -25.73
C LEU A 650 33.83 -35.11 -26.34
N VAL A 651 34.69 -35.17 -27.34
CA VAL A 651 35.18 -34.00 -28.09
C VAL A 651 34.03 -33.30 -28.84
N GLU A 652 33.13 -34.08 -29.44
CA GLU A 652 31.96 -33.55 -30.12
C GLU A 652 31.02 -32.80 -29.14
N HIS A 653 30.77 -33.37 -27.96
CA HIS A 653 30.03 -32.69 -26.90
C HIS A 653 30.70 -31.41 -26.41
N MET A 654 32.04 -31.42 -26.28
CA MET A 654 32.80 -30.23 -25.90
C MET A 654 32.64 -29.11 -26.94
N PHE A 655 32.69 -29.43 -28.21
CA PHE A 655 32.50 -28.48 -29.31
C PHE A 655 31.09 -27.84 -29.26
N LEU A 656 30.04 -28.65 -29.04
CA LEU A 656 28.70 -28.19 -28.90
C LEU A 656 28.53 -27.25 -27.67
N ALA A 657 29.18 -27.59 -26.53
CA ALA A 657 29.17 -26.78 -25.35
C ALA A 657 29.83 -25.39 -25.56
N ILE A 658 30.96 -25.35 -26.26
CA ILE A 658 31.64 -24.09 -26.62
C ILE A 658 30.76 -23.24 -27.53
N LYS A 659 30.10 -23.84 -28.52
CA LYS A 659 29.14 -23.12 -29.38
C LYS A 659 28.00 -22.54 -28.59
N GLN A 660 27.47 -23.28 -27.64
CA GLN A 660 26.39 -22.77 -26.74
C GLN A 660 26.87 -21.64 -25.84
N LEU A 661 28.14 -21.68 -25.37
CA LEU A 661 28.76 -20.58 -24.62
C LEU A 661 28.88 -19.31 -25.48
N ASP A 662 29.24 -19.42 -26.74
CA ASP A 662 29.30 -18.29 -27.69
C ASP A 662 27.93 -17.62 -27.85
N GLU A 663 26.88 -18.41 -28.14
CA GLU A 663 25.52 -17.91 -28.29
C GLU A 663 25.01 -17.25 -27.02
N ASN A 664 25.30 -17.81 -25.83
CA ASN A 664 24.93 -17.25 -24.56
C ASN A 664 25.66 -15.91 -24.27
N SER A 665 26.97 -15.85 -24.57
CA SER A 665 27.77 -14.63 -24.36
C SER A 665 27.30 -13.47 -25.25
N GLN A 666 26.96 -13.75 -26.50
CA GLN A 666 26.38 -12.75 -27.40
C GLN A 666 25.04 -12.22 -26.85
N ARG A 667 24.18 -13.11 -26.37
CA ARG A 667 22.89 -12.73 -25.76
C ARG A 667 23.07 -11.92 -24.48
N HIS A 668 24.09 -12.24 -23.65
CA HIS A 668 24.43 -11.45 -22.48
C HIS A 668 24.90 -10.05 -22.86
N GLY A 669 25.70 -9.93 -23.92
CA GLY A 669 26.14 -8.63 -24.46
C GLY A 669 24.97 -7.75 -24.91
N ASP A 670 23.99 -8.31 -25.62
CA ASP A 670 22.80 -7.58 -26.04
C ASP A 670 21.94 -7.15 -24.84
N THR A 671 21.85 -8.01 -23.83
CA THR A 671 21.12 -7.66 -22.58
C THR A 671 21.83 -6.54 -21.83
N ALA A 672 23.15 -6.62 -21.68
CA ALA A 672 23.94 -5.58 -21.02
C ALA A 672 23.80 -4.21 -21.74
N ARG A 673 23.86 -4.20 -23.07
CA ARG A 673 23.63 -2.96 -23.85
C ARG A 673 22.24 -2.38 -23.60
N ARG A 674 21.19 -3.21 -23.56
CA ARG A 674 19.83 -2.76 -23.27
C ARG A 674 19.70 -2.16 -21.86
N VAL A 675 20.34 -2.78 -20.86
CA VAL A 675 20.36 -2.23 -19.48
C VAL A 675 21.10 -0.90 -19.47
N GLY A 676 22.22 -0.77 -20.20
CA GLY A 676 22.93 0.50 -20.36
C GLY A 676 22.06 1.63 -20.92
N VAL A 677 21.32 1.34 -22.00
CA VAL A 677 20.37 2.32 -22.59
C VAL A 677 19.28 2.68 -21.56
N SER A 678 18.76 1.72 -20.79
CA SER A 678 17.75 1.99 -19.76
C SER A 678 18.30 2.86 -18.61
N ALA A 679 19.56 2.65 -18.22
CA ALA A 679 20.23 3.48 -17.23
C ALA A 679 20.40 4.93 -17.73
N GLU A 680 20.75 5.12 -18.99
CA GLU A 680 20.87 6.44 -19.61
C GLU A 680 19.51 7.15 -19.68
N GLN A 681 18.43 6.45 -20.04
CA GLN A 681 17.07 6.96 -20.01
C GLN A 681 16.62 7.34 -18.61
N MET A 682 16.98 6.52 -17.59
CA MET A 682 16.72 6.81 -16.19
C MET A 682 17.41 8.11 -15.74
N ASN A 683 18.67 8.33 -16.11
CA ASN A 683 19.39 9.58 -15.85
C ASN A 683 18.68 10.79 -16.48
N GLY A 684 18.20 10.68 -17.71
CA GLY A 684 17.39 11.71 -18.37
C GLY A 684 16.09 12.01 -17.62
N SER A 685 15.41 10.97 -17.13
CA SER A 685 14.18 11.10 -16.34
C SER A 685 14.44 11.77 -14.98
N ILE A 686 15.51 11.40 -14.29
CA ILE A 686 15.93 11.99 -13.01
C ILE A 686 16.27 13.48 -13.19
N SER A 687 16.99 13.84 -14.25
CA SER A 687 17.28 15.24 -14.58
C SER A 687 15.99 16.07 -14.79
N THR A 688 15.02 15.51 -15.51
CA THR A 688 13.71 16.14 -15.70
C THR A 688 12.95 16.30 -14.38
N LEU A 689 12.97 15.29 -13.51
CA LEU A 689 12.38 15.36 -12.18
C LEU A 689 13.03 16.43 -11.32
N GLN A 690 14.35 16.58 -11.39
CA GLN A 690 15.09 17.61 -10.68
C GLN A 690 14.69 19.02 -11.12
N GLU A 691 14.55 19.26 -12.41
CA GLU A 691 14.08 20.55 -12.95
C GLU A 691 12.65 20.86 -12.47
N ARG A 692 11.76 19.86 -12.53
CA ARG A 692 10.38 20.02 -12.04
C ARG A 692 10.34 20.27 -10.53
N SER A 693 11.13 19.58 -9.74
CA SER A 693 11.29 19.81 -8.30
C SER A 693 11.72 21.26 -8.00
N ILE A 694 12.71 21.78 -8.70
CA ILE A 694 13.14 23.17 -8.55
C ILE A 694 11.98 24.13 -8.90
N SER A 695 11.20 23.84 -9.94
CA SER A 695 10.03 24.65 -10.32
C SER A 695 8.94 24.62 -9.23
N VAL A 696 8.66 23.46 -8.64
CA VAL A 696 7.71 23.29 -7.52
C VAL A 696 8.19 24.06 -6.29
N LYS A 697 9.49 23.96 -5.94
CA LYS A 697 10.10 24.73 -4.85
C LYS A 697 9.92 26.23 -5.03
N ASN A 698 10.19 26.74 -6.23
CA ASN A 698 10.05 28.17 -6.55
C ASN A 698 8.58 28.61 -6.48
N THR A 699 7.65 27.77 -6.91
CA THR A 699 6.21 28.04 -6.84
C THR A 699 5.71 28.08 -5.40
N ALA A 700 6.10 27.10 -4.56
CA ALA A 700 5.78 27.08 -3.14
C ALA A 700 6.37 28.28 -2.40
N HIS A 701 7.62 28.66 -2.72
CA HIS A 701 8.26 29.86 -2.15
C HIS A 701 7.51 31.13 -2.53
N LYS A 702 7.13 31.28 -3.81
CA LYS A 702 6.35 32.42 -4.27
C LYS A 702 4.99 32.49 -3.62
N LEU A 703 4.33 31.32 -3.44
CA LEU A 703 3.04 31.23 -2.76
C LEU A 703 3.19 31.67 -1.31
N ASN A 704 4.22 31.18 -0.61
CA ASN A 704 4.50 31.58 0.76
C ASN A 704 4.78 33.09 0.88
N GLN A 705 5.53 33.67 -0.06
CA GLN A 705 5.75 35.11 -0.11
C GLN A 705 4.46 35.91 -0.28
N LEU A 706 3.56 35.46 -1.16
CA LEU A 706 2.26 36.12 -1.39
C LEU A 706 1.37 36.11 -0.15
N VAL A 707 1.38 35.00 0.59
CA VAL A 707 0.53 34.88 1.79
C VAL A 707 1.20 35.39 3.07
N SER A 708 2.53 35.52 3.12
CA SER A 708 3.27 36.04 4.28
C SER A 708 2.99 37.52 4.56
N VAL A 709 2.38 38.21 3.61
CA VAL A 709 1.87 39.58 3.81
C VAL A 709 0.70 39.58 4.83
N PHE A 710 -0.02 38.45 4.97
CA PHE A 710 -1.13 38.32 5.88
C PHE A 710 -0.68 37.82 7.25
N GLN A 711 -1.14 38.48 8.30
CA GLN A 711 -0.98 38.01 9.68
C GLN A 711 -2.21 37.15 10.03
N VAL A 712 -2.01 35.83 10.08
CA VAL A 712 -3.08 34.87 10.42
C VAL A 712 -3.09 34.55 11.91
N SER A 713 -4.20 34.05 12.41
CA SER A 713 -4.32 33.50 13.76
C SER A 713 -3.48 32.22 13.85
N ALA A 714 -2.82 31.99 14.99
CA ALA A 714 -2.16 30.71 15.23
C ALA A 714 -3.25 29.62 15.40
N HIS A 715 -3.34 28.68 14.50
CA HIS A 715 -4.22 27.53 14.57
C HIS A 715 -3.49 26.35 15.20
#